data_4ba4dc796540cf79904296e4cf121bd4
#
_entry.id   4ba4dc796540cf79904296e4cf121bd4
#
_cell.length_a   1.000
_cell.length_b   1.000
_cell.length_c   1.000
_cell.angle_alpha   90.00
_cell.angle_beta   90.00
_cell.angle_gamma   90.00
#
_symmetry.space_group_name_H-M   'P 1'
#
loop_
_entity.id
_entity.type
_entity.pdbx_description
1 polymer ?
#
loop_
_entity_poly.entity_id
_entity_poly.type
_entity_poly.pdbx_seq_one_letter_code
_entity_poly.pdbx_strand_id
1 'polypeptide(L)'
;MADISRRGFLGGAGAAAAAGWLAPGLFRSERAAAQALAGLASARGTTLEATIMPTGSGPYRRLVHGPGQPFVVRALGVEAKPGREDRRVGVASVVHLTDIHVLDGQSPARVEFLDRYGAAFTSAQRPQELLTAQVGESMVRRINDIKRGPVTGRAFDCAVSTGDNIDNQQQNELEWFLALLDGGPVTPNSGGPTYEGVQDQNPLTFDFHYWHPEDEDPEGDQYKKTYGFPAYPGLLAAAVAPFTATGLKAPWFTVNGNHDGLVQGNAPENSAFEAIATGSVKVVNLPAGISPDDFQRGLIEQDPSVLAALAVAPARPVTPDPKRRFVSAAEFAAAHFHDKHQGHGLTQDNLDAGTLYYTFEVAPAVTGIVLDTCNRGGYAEGSIDPAQFAWLEQQLKAVSSRSYDSAGTDVRTSVADRLVVVFSHHNLGTMTNVFPDPSTGGQRVTGDTIETLLHRFPNVVLWVNGHSHENRVVPHPDPAGRTGGFWEVLTAAHVDYPQQARIVEIVDNRDGTLSVFGTTVEHAASPTTAVGATDVLGLAAISRELSANDYQVGLATALGTPEHRNVELLLAAPFDVAGSLSPGSGPTNRGNSEAHRATGAELAATGGGLDVGFGLGAAALGAALALRRRRESADDCVS
;
A
#
# COMPACT_ATOMS: atom_id res chain seq x y z
N MET A 1 -20.02 -57.72 1.41
CA MET A 1 -21.30 -57.97 2.10
C MET A 1 -21.55 -56.77 2.98
N ALA A 2 -22.49 -55.96 2.88
CA ALA A 2 -23.63 -55.54 2.10
C ALA A 2 -23.71 -54.02 2.33
N ASP A 3 -23.73 -53.13 1.42
CA ASP A 3 -24.78 -52.64 0.52
C ASP A 3 -26.14 -52.35 1.17
N ILE A 4 -26.61 -51.09 1.08
CA ILE A 4 -27.97 -50.53 1.08
C ILE A 4 -27.82 -48.97 1.06
N SER A 5 -27.92 -48.29 -0.04
CA SER A 5 -28.93 -47.87 -1.01
C SER A 5 -29.94 -46.81 -0.50
N ARG A 6 -29.91 -45.78 -1.30
CA ARG A 6 -30.80 -44.60 -1.51
C ARG A 6 -32.32 -44.86 -1.46
N ARG A 7 -33.01 -43.76 -1.20
CA ARG A 7 -34.40 -43.27 -1.54
C ARG A 7 -35.14 -42.84 -0.27
N GLY A 8 -35.70 -41.68 -0.11
CA GLY A 8 -36.41 -40.80 -1.03
C GLY A 8 -37.80 -40.57 -0.44
N PHE A 9 -38.23 -39.35 -0.12
CA PHE A 9 -39.63 -39.01 -0.07
C PHE A 9 -39.90 -37.54 -0.40
N LEU A 10 -40.65 -37.34 -1.47
CA LEU A 10 -41.33 -36.12 -1.87
C LEU A 10 -42.73 -36.10 -1.26
N GLY A 11 -43.19 -34.90 -0.94
CA GLY A 11 -44.60 -34.62 -1.09
C GLY A 11 -45.26 -33.79 0.02
N GLY A 12 -45.86 -32.67 -0.37
CA GLY A 12 -47.02 -32.15 0.29
C GLY A 12 -47.03 -30.65 0.56
N ALA A 13 -47.67 -29.90 -0.32
CA ALA A 13 -47.99 -28.49 -0.20
C ALA A 13 -48.88 -28.18 0.99
N GLY A 14 -48.64 -27.05 1.63
CA GLY A 14 -49.55 -26.43 2.61
C GLY A 14 -49.15 -24.98 2.81
N ALA A 15 -49.71 -24.10 1.96
CA ALA A 15 -49.61 -22.65 2.16
C ALA A 15 -50.56 -22.22 3.25
N ALA A 16 -50.13 -21.40 4.19
CA ALA A 16 -50.68 -20.14 4.67
C ALA A 16 -50.31 -19.83 6.12
N ALA A 17 -49.96 -18.56 6.37
CA ALA A 17 -50.02 -17.85 7.63
C ALA A 17 -49.02 -18.26 8.76
N ALA A 18 -47.76 -17.76 8.68
CA ALA A 18 -46.93 -17.49 9.87
C ALA A 18 -45.92 -16.35 9.59
N ALA A 19 -46.41 -15.21 9.14
CA ALA A 19 -45.66 -13.98 9.13
C ALA A 19 -45.75 -13.33 10.52
N GLY A 20 -44.82 -13.64 11.42
CA GLY A 20 -44.83 -13.00 12.72
C GLY A 20 -43.89 -13.51 13.79
N TRP A 21 -43.20 -14.65 13.59
CA TRP A 21 -42.44 -15.27 14.70
C TRP A 21 -41.00 -15.75 14.35
N LEU A 22 -40.44 -15.35 13.22
CA LEU A 22 -39.06 -15.78 12.82
C LEU A 22 -37.93 -14.81 13.22
N ALA A 23 -38.26 -13.56 13.56
CA ALA A 23 -37.23 -12.56 13.85
C ALA A 23 -36.37 -12.81 15.12
N PRO A 24 -36.92 -13.24 16.28
CA PRO A 24 -36.12 -13.40 17.50
C PRO A 24 -35.14 -14.57 17.47
N GLY A 25 -35.39 -15.59 16.66
CA GLY A 25 -34.55 -16.79 16.57
C GLY A 25 -33.30 -16.58 15.73
N LEU A 26 -33.37 -15.83 14.62
CA LEU A 26 -32.25 -15.49 13.76
C LEU A 26 -31.27 -14.57 14.48
N PHE A 27 -31.76 -13.53 15.14
CA PHE A 27 -30.88 -12.62 15.93
C PHE A 27 -30.19 -13.32 17.10
N ARG A 28 -30.80 -14.36 17.71
CA ARG A 28 -30.13 -15.16 18.74
C ARG A 28 -29.01 -16.03 18.16
N SER A 29 -29.15 -16.58 16.97
CA SER A 29 -28.14 -17.40 16.31
C SER A 29 -26.94 -16.56 15.83
N GLU A 30 -27.19 -15.40 15.27
CA GLU A 30 -26.11 -14.46 14.85
C GLU A 30 -25.33 -13.93 16.04
N ARG A 31 -26.01 -13.55 17.12
CA ARG A 31 -25.33 -13.11 18.34
C ARG A 31 -24.52 -14.22 18.98
N ALA A 32 -25.02 -15.44 19.02
CA ALA A 32 -24.27 -16.58 19.51
C ALA A 32 -23.05 -16.90 18.65
N ALA A 33 -23.17 -16.79 17.31
CA ALA A 33 -22.06 -16.95 16.41
C ALA A 33 -21.00 -15.83 16.57
N ALA A 34 -21.44 -14.57 16.70
CA ALA A 34 -20.55 -13.45 16.95
C ALA A 34 -19.82 -13.58 18.30
N GLN A 35 -20.50 -14.02 19.36
CA GLN A 35 -19.88 -14.30 20.66
C GLN A 35 -18.89 -15.47 20.61
N ALA A 36 -19.20 -16.51 19.84
CA ALA A 36 -18.28 -17.62 19.63
C ALA A 36 -17.01 -17.19 18.88
N LEU A 37 -17.14 -16.33 17.87
CA LEU A 37 -16.00 -15.74 17.17
C LEU A 37 -15.16 -14.81 18.07
N ALA A 38 -15.84 -13.95 18.87
CA ALA A 38 -15.16 -13.08 19.82
C ALA A 38 -14.32 -13.87 20.86
N GLY A 39 -14.76 -15.09 21.22
CA GLY A 39 -13.98 -16.01 22.04
C GLY A 39 -12.69 -16.52 21.38
N LEU A 40 -12.50 -16.31 20.07
CA LEU A 40 -11.29 -16.62 19.32
C LEU A 40 -10.37 -15.40 19.13
N ALA A 41 -10.81 -14.21 19.56
CA ALA A 41 -10.02 -12.99 19.49
C ALA A 41 -8.77 -13.09 20.38
N SER A 42 -7.66 -12.58 19.88
CA SER A 42 -6.38 -12.62 20.61
C SER A 42 -5.50 -11.44 20.22
N ALA A 43 -4.92 -10.80 21.21
CA ALA A 43 -3.90 -9.77 21.01
C ALA A 43 -2.55 -10.33 20.54
N ARG A 44 -2.38 -11.67 20.60
CA ARG A 44 -1.09 -12.33 20.33
C ARG A 44 -0.57 -11.98 18.93
N GLY A 45 0.70 -11.57 18.91
CA GLY A 45 1.42 -11.21 17.68
C GLY A 45 1.12 -9.81 17.14
N THR A 46 0.29 -9.03 17.84
CA THR A 46 0.00 -7.64 17.50
C THR A 46 0.62 -6.68 18.51
N THR A 47 0.61 -5.40 18.21
CA THR A 47 1.08 -4.36 19.15
C THR A 47 0.15 -4.15 20.35
N LEU A 48 -1.02 -4.80 20.40
CA LEU A 48 -1.83 -4.89 21.63
C LEU A 48 -1.15 -5.77 22.69
N GLU A 49 -0.39 -6.80 22.28
CA GLU A 49 0.38 -7.67 23.19
C GLU A 49 1.70 -7.01 23.59
N ALA A 50 2.49 -6.60 22.61
CA ALA A 50 3.81 -6.01 22.81
C ALA A 50 4.19 -5.13 21.61
N THR A 51 4.85 -4.02 21.89
CA THR A 51 5.49 -3.16 20.90
C THR A 51 6.97 -3.46 20.79
N ILE A 52 7.63 -2.93 19.75
CA ILE A 52 9.09 -2.92 19.64
C ILE A 52 9.55 -1.47 19.71
N MET A 53 10.55 -1.21 20.55
CA MET A 53 11.00 0.16 20.82
C MET A 53 12.52 0.23 20.96
N PRO A 54 13.13 1.37 20.56
CA PRO A 54 14.55 1.60 20.77
C PRO A 54 14.92 1.68 22.25
N THR A 55 16.12 1.17 22.61
CA THR A 55 16.71 1.24 23.94
C THR A 55 18.17 1.62 23.86
N GLY A 56 18.72 2.13 24.98
CA GLY A 56 20.08 2.63 25.05
C GLY A 56 20.18 4.14 24.83
N SER A 57 21.39 4.69 25.07
CA SER A 57 21.66 6.15 25.04
C SER A 57 22.73 6.54 24.01
N GLY A 58 23.29 5.58 23.25
CA GLY A 58 24.28 5.84 22.20
C GLY A 58 23.66 6.41 20.93
N PRO A 59 24.50 6.81 19.97
CA PRO A 59 24.02 7.23 18.64
C PRO A 59 23.32 6.10 17.89
N TYR A 60 23.70 4.87 18.10
CA TYR A 60 23.06 3.65 17.62
C TYR A 60 22.33 2.95 18.75
N ARG A 61 21.02 2.70 18.58
CA ARG A 61 20.16 2.09 19.60
C ARG A 61 19.75 0.68 19.21
N ARG A 62 19.76 -0.22 20.19
CA ARG A 62 19.19 -1.56 20.04
C ARG A 62 17.68 -1.52 20.22
N LEU A 63 17.00 -2.59 19.80
CA LEU A 63 15.56 -2.73 19.93
C LEU A 63 15.21 -3.77 21.01
N VAL A 64 14.10 -3.53 21.70
CA VAL A 64 13.55 -4.43 22.73
C VAL A 64 12.03 -4.48 22.64
N HIS A 65 11.43 -5.50 23.24
CA HIS A 65 9.99 -5.50 23.48
C HIS A 65 9.60 -4.41 24.47
N GLY A 66 8.62 -3.62 24.09
CA GLY A 66 7.92 -2.67 24.96
C GLY A 66 6.55 -3.20 25.37
N PRO A 67 5.84 -2.48 26.27
CA PRO A 67 4.48 -2.86 26.66
C PRO A 67 3.51 -2.83 25.47
N GLY A 68 2.47 -3.64 25.55
CA GLY A 68 1.35 -3.61 24.64
C GLY A 68 0.64 -2.25 24.70
N GLN A 69 0.09 -1.83 23.59
CA GLN A 69 -0.61 -0.54 23.46
C GLN A 69 -2.11 -0.77 23.29
N PRO A 70 -2.96 -0.24 24.20
CA PRO A 70 -4.39 -0.35 24.07
C PRO A 70 -4.93 0.50 22.91
N PHE A 71 -6.20 0.24 22.53
CA PHE A 71 -6.90 1.07 21.56
C PHE A 71 -7.16 2.48 22.10
N VAL A 72 -6.96 3.46 21.24
CA VAL A 72 -7.44 4.85 21.44
C VAL A 72 -8.77 5.00 20.68
N VAL A 73 -9.82 5.38 21.40
CA VAL A 73 -11.15 5.60 20.82
C VAL A 73 -11.22 7.01 20.24
N ARG A 74 -11.59 7.10 18.96
CA ARG A 74 -11.81 8.36 18.25
C ARG A 74 -13.19 8.32 17.60
N ALA A 75 -13.90 9.44 17.53
CA ALA A 75 -15.27 9.49 17.03
C ALA A 75 -15.42 10.59 15.95
N LEU A 76 -16.14 10.27 14.88
CA LEU A 76 -16.46 11.18 13.79
C LEU A 76 -17.97 11.45 13.79
N GLY A 77 -18.37 12.61 14.34
CA GLY A 77 -19.77 13.06 14.36
C GLY A 77 -20.74 12.21 15.20
N VAL A 78 -20.24 11.28 16.00
CA VAL A 78 -21.05 10.40 16.87
C VAL A 78 -20.44 10.28 18.25
N GLU A 79 -21.22 9.78 19.22
CA GLU A 79 -20.73 9.46 20.56
C GLU A 79 -20.62 7.96 20.77
N ALA A 80 -19.62 7.53 21.55
CA ALA A 80 -19.43 6.15 21.96
C ALA A 80 -20.51 5.75 22.96
N LYS A 81 -21.44 4.88 22.55
CA LYS A 81 -22.54 4.43 23.42
C LYS A 81 -22.07 3.34 24.39
N PRO A 82 -22.50 3.36 25.66
CA PRO A 82 -22.16 2.32 26.64
C PRO A 82 -22.67 0.93 26.21
N GLY A 83 -21.89 -0.10 26.53
CA GLY A 83 -22.23 -1.50 26.25
C GLY A 83 -22.22 -1.89 24.78
N ARG A 84 -21.60 -1.05 23.88
CA ARG A 84 -21.43 -1.41 22.47
C ARG A 84 -20.54 -2.66 22.31
N GLU A 85 -19.61 -2.84 23.23
CA GLU A 85 -18.69 -3.99 23.26
C GLU A 85 -19.44 -5.33 23.32
N ASP A 86 -20.57 -5.38 24.02
CA ASP A 86 -21.40 -6.58 24.19
C ASP A 86 -22.33 -6.86 23.00
N ARG A 87 -22.51 -5.89 22.11
CA ARG A 87 -23.44 -5.98 20.97
C ARG A 87 -22.74 -6.14 19.63
N ARG A 88 -21.45 -5.92 19.57
CA ARG A 88 -20.63 -5.91 18.36
C ARG A 88 -20.79 -7.16 17.51
N VAL A 89 -20.87 -6.94 16.19
CA VAL A 89 -20.82 -8.01 15.19
C VAL A 89 -19.77 -7.64 14.16
N GLY A 90 -18.81 -8.51 13.95
CA GLY A 90 -17.74 -8.32 12.93
C GLY A 90 -18.34 -8.40 11.52
N VAL A 91 -18.12 -7.36 10.74
CA VAL A 91 -18.57 -7.22 9.34
C VAL A 91 -17.49 -7.63 8.37
N ALA A 92 -16.26 -7.15 8.57
CA ALA A 92 -15.10 -7.49 7.76
C ALA A 92 -13.82 -7.50 8.60
N SER A 93 -12.81 -8.26 8.15
CA SER A 93 -11.46 -8.30 8.73
C SER A 93 -10.43 -8.36 7.60
N VAL A 94 -9.65 -7.31 7.43
CA VAL A 94 -8.70 -7.09 6.33
C VAL A 94 -7.29 -6.91 6.90
N VAL A 95 -6.31 -7.53 6.27
CA VAL A 95 -4.89 -7.23 6.53
C VAL A 95 -4.43 -6.18 5.53
N HIS A 96 -3.88 -5.10 6.00
CA HIS A 96 -3.31 -4.04 5.18
C HIS A 96 -1.79 -4.11 5.20
N LEU A 97 -1.22 -4.32 4.02
CA LEU A 97 0.21 -4.24 3.70
C LEU A 97 0.42 -3.02 2.80
N THR A 98 1.57 -2.38 2.86
CA THR A 98 1.90 -1.26 1.98
C THR A 98 3.41 -1.02 1.92
N ASP A 99 3.87 -0.40 0.86
CA ASP A 99 5.24 0.09 0.72
C ASP A 99 6.29 -0.99 1.08
N ILE A 100 6.13 -2.18 0.48
CA ILE A 100 7.04 -3.31 0.71
C ILE A 100 8.39 -3.03 0.06
N HIS A 101 8.38 -2.36 -1.10
CA HIS A 101 9.56 -2.02 -1.87
C HIS A 101 10.50 -3.22 -2.03
N VAL A 102 10.00 -4.32 -2.58
CA VAL A 102 10.89 -5.42 -2.95
C VAL A 102 11.85 -4.91 -4.01
N LEU A 103 13.14 -4.83 -3.65
CA LEU A 103 14.07 -4.08 -4.47
C LEU A 103 15.27 -4.89 -4.95
N ASP A 104 15.77 -4.53 -6.12
CA ASP A 104 17.06 -4.94 -6.64
C ASP A 104 18.16 -3.92 -6.28
N GLY A 105 18.84 -4.12 -5.14
CA GLY A 105 19.90 -3.22 -4.66
C GLY A 105 21.14 -3.11 -5.57
N GLN A 106 21.17 -3.87 -6.67
CA GLN A 106 22.26 -3.88 -7.64
C GLN A 106 21.88 -3.20 -8.96
N SER A 107 20.61 -2.82 -9.14
CA SER A 107 20.11 -2.24 -10.38
C SER A 107 20.87 -0.97 -10.77
N PRO A 108 21.36 -0.88 -12.02
CA PRO A 108 21.94 0.35 -12.56
C PRO A 108 20.98 1.52 -12.69
N ALA A 109 19.65 1.26 -12.69
CA ALA A 109 18.64 2.31 -12.78
C ALA A 109 18.42 3.06 -11.46
N ARG A 110 19.01 2.59 -10.36
CA ARG A 110 18.91 3.27 -9.06
C ARG A 110 19.87 4.46 -9.02
N VAL A 111 19.42 5.52 -8.35
CA VAL A 111 20.15 6.80 -8.25
C VAL A 111 20.58 7.09 -6.81
N GLU A 112 21.07 6.07 -6.10
CA GLU A 112 21.44 6.11 -4.68
C GLU A 112 22.38 7.27 -4.34
N PHE A 113 23.20 7.70 -5.30
CA PHE A 113 24.12 8.81 -5.10
C PHE A 113 23.43 10.16 -4.82
N LEU A 114 22.14 10.29 -5.12
CA LEU A 114 21.39 11.50 -4.79
C LEU A 114 21.21 11.69 -3.28
N ASP A 115 21.22 10.60 -2.50
CA ASP A 115 21.11 10.61 -1.05
C ASP A 115 22.06 11.60 -0.34
N ARG A 116 23.24 11.80 -0.87
CA ARG A 116 24.25 12.73 -0.33
C ARG A 116 23.93 14.22 -0.50
N TYR A 117 22.92 14.55 -1.30
CA TYR A 117 22.62 15.94 -1.66
C TYR A 117 21.50 16.59 -0.80
N GLY A 118 21.12 15.95 0.29
CA GLY A 118 20.28 16.56 1.32
C GLY A 118 18.86 16.00 1.44
N ALA A 119 18.08 16.64 2.29
CA ALA A 119 16.80 16.12 2.78
C ALA A 119 15.73 15.83 1.71
N ALA A 120 15.87 16.38 0.50
CA ALA A 120 14.95 16.07 -0.59
C ALA A 120 15.17 14.68 -1.22
N PHE A 121 16.31 14.04 -0.95
CA PHE A 121 16.76 12.81 -1.60
C PHE A 121 17.00 11.66 -0.62
N THR A 122 16.60 11.77 0.62
CA THR A 122 16.84 10.77 1.68
C THR A 122 16.21 9.40 1.41
N SER A 123 15.27 9.32 0.48
CA SER A 123 14.68 8.07 0.01
C SER A 123 15.46 7.38 -1.12
N ALA A 124 16.52 8.01 -1.64
CA ALA A 124 17.29 7.44 -2.75
C ALA A 124 18.13 6.21 -2.32
N GLN A 125 18.52 6.11 -1.04
CA GLN A 125 19.24 4.97 -0.47
C GLN A 125 18.94 4.81 1.02
N ARG A 126 18.86 3.58 1.49
CA ARG A 126 18.67 3.21 2.89
C ARG A 126 19.64 2.11 3.29
N PRO A 127 20.24 2.13 4.48
CA PRO A 127 21.19 1.10 4.89
C PRO A 127 20.58 -0.31 4.94
N GLN A 128 19.26 -0.42 5.17
CA GLN A 128 18.53 -1.69 5.28
C GLN A 128 17.88 -2.17 3.98
N GLU A 129 17.86 -1.40 2.91
CA GLU A 129 16.99 -1.65 1.75
C GLU A 129 17.23 -3.00 1.06
N LEU A 130 18.45 -3.52 1.10
CA LEU A 130 18.79 -4.85 0.55
C LEU A 130 18.00 -6.01 1.22
N LEU A 131 17.36 -5.77 2.37
CA LEU A 131 16.68 -6.78 3.18
C LEU A 131 15.14 -6.72 3.08
N THR A 132 14.57 -5.97 2.13
CA THR A 132 13.12 -5.80 2.02
C THR A 132 12.37 -7.09 1.71
N ALA A 133 12.93 -7.97 0.90
CA ALA A 133 12.35 -9.29 0.62
C ALA A 133 12.23 -10.14 1.90
N GLN A 134 13.22 -10.10 2.78
CA GLN A 134 13.22 -10.81 4.06
C GLN A 134 12.24 -10.19 5.07
N VAL A 135 12.08 -8.87 5.06
CA VAL A 135 11.05 -8.18 5.85
C VAL A 135 9.66 -8.59 5.39
N GLY A 136 9.40 -8.59 4.07
CA GLY A 136 8.13 -9.02 3.49
C GLY A 136 7.77 -10.46 3.88
N GLU A 137 8.70 -11.40 3.75
CA GLU A 137 8.50 -12.79 4.18
C GLU A 137 8.25 -12.89 5.70
N SER A 138 8.98 -12.13 6.50
CA SER A 138 8.79 -12.09 7.96
C SER A 138 7.40 -11.57 8.33
N MET A 139 6.85 -10.60 7.58
CA MET A 139 5.50 -10.10 7.77
C MET A 139 4.45 -11.14 7.35
N VAL A 140 4.62 -11.79 6.20
CA VAL A 140 3.75 -12.89 5.74
C VAL A 140 3.64 -13.98 6.80
N ARG A 141 4.76 -14.40 7.40
CA ARG A 141 4.76 -15.38 8.51
C ARG A 141 3.95 -14.89 9.70
N ARG A 142 4.11 -13.63 10.10
CA ARG A 142 3.35 -13.04 11.21
C ARG A 142 1.85 -13.06 10.95
N ILE A 143 1.42 -12.64 9.78
CA ILE A 143 0.01 -12.60 9.38
C ILE A 143 -0.58 -14.03 9.40
N ASN A 144 0.15 -14.98 8.86
CA ASN A 144 -0.25 -16.39 8.84
C ASN A 144 -0.33 -17.01 10.25
N ASP A 145 0.41 -16.49 11.22
CA ASP A 145 0.35 -16.94 12.63
C ASP A 145 -0.85 -16.33 13.37
N ILE A 146 -1.19 -15.05 13.12
CA ILE A 146 -2.32 -14.35 13.72
C ILE A 146 -3.65 -14.93 13.22
N LYS A 147 -3.86 -15.07 11.93
CA LYS A 147 -5.01 -15.70 11.24
C LYS A 147 -6.36 -15.01 11.40
N ARG A 148 -6.57 -14.20 12.43
CA ARG A 148 -7.89 -13.67 12.84
C ARG A 148 -7.75 -12.26 13.37
N GLY A 149 -8.82 -11.49 13.20
CA GLY A 149 -8.94 -10.16 13.81
C GLY A 149 -8.86 -10.23 15.34
N PRO A 150 -8.03 -9.36 15.96
CA PRO A 150 -7.83 -9.37 17.42
C PRO A 150 -9.04 -8.87 18.20
N VAL A 151 -10.02 -8.23 17.58
CA VAL A 151 -11.24 -7.72 18.23
C VAL A 151 -12.42 -8.67 18.06
N THR A 152 -12.67 -9.13 16.86
CA THR A 152 -13.85 -9.93 16.53
C THR A 152 -13.60 -11.43 16.52
N GLY A 153 -12.34 -11.88 16.45
CA GLY A 153 -11.98 -13.27 16.21
C GLY A 153 -12.33 -13.79 14.82
N ARG A 154 -12.84 -12.92 13.93
CA ARG A 154 -13.16 -13.24 12.53
C ARG A 154 -11.87 -13.61 11.79
N ALA A 155 -11.89 -14.68 11.01
CA ALA A 155 -10.80 -14.97 10.09
C ALA A 155 -10.62 -13.80 9.11
N PHE A 156 -9.40 -13.59 8.64
CA PHE A 156 -9.16 -12.57 7.62
C PHE A 156 -9.95 -12.88 6.36
N ASP A 157 -10.77 -11.95 5.91
CA ASP A 157 -11.49 -12.06 4.64
C ASP A 157 -10.50 -11.93 3.47
N CYS A 158 -9.55 -10.99 3.59
CA CYS A 158 -8.47 -10.80 2.62
C CYS A 158 -7.29 -10.02 3.22
N ALA A 159 -6.21 -9.95 2.44
CA ALA A 159 -5.16 -8.96 2.59
C ALA A 159 -5.19 -8.01 1.39
N VAL A 160 -4.74 -6.75 1.57
CA VAL A 160 -4.58 -5.77 0.49
C VAL A 160 -3.19 -5.16 0.61
N SER A 161 -2.41 -5.20 -0.48
CA SER A 161 -1.14 -4.48 -0.60
C SER A 161 -1.41 -3.18 -1.36
N THR A 162 -1.26 -2.04 -0.68
CA THR A 162 -1.66 -0.73 -1.23
C THR A 162 -0.54 -0.01 -1.99
N GLY A 163 0.19 -0.73 -2.81
CA GLY A 163 1.16 -0.15 -3.73
C GLY A 163 2.57 0.00 -3.17
N ASP A 164 3.46 0.46 -4.02
CA ASP A 164 4.90 0.41 -3.84
C ASP A 164 5.33 -1.00 -3.40
N ASN A 165 4.80 -1.96 -4.16
CA ASN A 165 5.08 -3.38 -3.98
C ASN A 165 6.53 -3.70 -4.33
N ILE A 166 7.03 -3.06 -5.38
CA ILE A 166 8.40 -3.09 -5.88
C ILE A 166 9.00 -1.68 -5.84
N ASP A 167 10.33 -1.57 -6.03
CA ASP A 167 11.02 -0.30 -5.83
C ASP A 167 11.30 0.46 -7.13
N ASN A 168 11.43 -0.23 -8.25
CA ASN A 168 11.96 0.39 -9.47
C ASN A 168 11.29 -0.08 -10.76
N GLN A 169 10.01 -0.43 -10.70
CA GLN A 169 9.23 -0.86 -11.88
C GLN A 169 9.83 -2.08 -12.62
N GLN A 170 10.72 -2.86 -12.00
CA GLN A 170 11.47 -3.93 -12.68
C GLN A 170 10.76 -5.29 -12.65
N GLN A 171 10.96 -6.08 -13.73
CA GLN A 171 10.39 -7.43 -13.85
C GLN A 171 10.88 -8.37 -12.73
N ASN A 172 12.19 -8.37 -12.41
CA ASN A 172 12.74 -9.23 -11.37
C ASN A 172 12.15 -8.90 -9.99
N GLU A 173 11.98 -7.64 -9.66
CA GLU A 173 11.35 -7.19 -8.42
C GLU A 173 9.89 -7.64 -8.34
N LEU A 174 9.13 -7.51 -9.43
CA LEU A 174 7.74 -7.97 -9.51
C LEU A 174 7.64 -9.50 -9.36
N GLU A 175 8.52 -10.26 -9.99
CA GLU A 175 8.60 -11.72 -9.82
C GLU A 175 8.85 -12.10 -8.34
N TRP A 176 9.74 -11.39 -7.64
CA TRP A 176 10.03 -11.64 -6.23
C TRP A 176 8.85 -11.24 -5.32
N PHE A 177 8.22 -10.10 -5.58
CA PHE A 177 7.03 -9.66 -4.85
C PHE A 177 5.88 -10.67 -4.95
N LEU A 178 5.56 -11.11 -6.16
CA LEU A 178 4.52 -12.11 -6.37
C LEU A 178 4.86 -13.43 -5.66
N ALA A 179 6.11 -13.88 -5.74
CA ALA A 179 6.55 -15.08 -5.04
C ALA A 179 6.50 -14.92 -3.50
N LEU A 180 6.72 -13.71 -2.96
CA LEU A 180 6.57 -13.45 -1.52
C LEU A 180 5.13 -13.64 -1.07
N LEU A 181 4.15 -13.10 -1.80
CA LEU A 181 2.75 -13.14 -1.37
C LEU A 181 2.03 -14.44 -1.76
N ASP A 182 2.42 -15.09 -2.87
CA ASP A 182 1.83 -16.36 -3.33
C ASP A 182 2.54 -17.60 -2.80
N GLY A 183 3.75 -17.43 -2.30
CA GLY A 183 4.63 -18.53 -1.91
C GLY A 183 5.41 -19.10 -3.10
N GLY A 184 6.68 -19.31 -2.89
CA GLY A 184 7.56 -19.84 -3.90
C GLY A 184 9.03 -19.45 -3.71
N PRO A 185 9.89 -19.79 -4.67
CA PRO A 185 11.30 -19.44 -4.60
C PRO A 185 11.49 -17.93 -4.84
N VAL A 186 12.29 -17.28 -3.99
CA VAL A 186 12.75 -15.89 -4.11
C VAL A 186 14.27 -15.90 -4.12
N THR A 187 14.86 -15.27 -5.11
CA THR A 187 16.30 -15.01 -5.16
C THR A 187 16.49 -13.50 -5.32
N PRO A 188 16.64 -12.73 -4.25
CA PRO A 188 16.72 -11.27 -4.30
C PRO A 188 18.13 -10.85 -4.76
N ASN A 189 18.49 -11.29 -5.95
CA ASN A 189 19.79 -11.12 -6.59
C ASN A 189 19.61 -10.99 -8.10
N SER A 190 20.40 -10.12 -8.71
CA SER A 190 20.42 -9.91 -10.15
C SER A 190 21.87 -9.83 -10.67
N GLY A 191 22.07 -10.01 -11.96
CA GLY A 191 23.39 -9.95 -12.58
C GLY A 191 24.31 -11.09 -12.16
N GLY A 192 25.35 -10.79 -11.37
CA GLY A 192 26.36 -11.77 -10.94
C GLY A 192 25.94 -12.65 -9.76
N PRO A 193 26.73 -13.66 -9.41
CA PRO A 193 26.43 -14.53 -8.27
C PRO A 193 26.69 -13.88 -6.91
N THR A 194 27.38 -12.74 -6.88
CA THR A 194 27.75 -11.97 -5.68
C THR A 194 27.16 -10.58 -5.76
N TYR A 195 26.95 -9.95 -4.60
CA TYR A 195 26.45 -8.59 -4.54
C TYR A 195 27.39 -7.59 -5.20
N GLU A 196 26.85 -6.74 -6.08
CA GLU A 196 27.54 -5.71 -6.84
C GLU A 196 26.98 -4.29 -6.63
N GLY A 197 26.19 -4.08 -5.58
CA GLY A 197 25.57 -2.78 -5.26
C GLY A 197 26.52 -1.84 -4.49
N VAL A 198 26.00 -0.68 -4.07
CA VAL A 198 26.79 0.42 -3.47
C VAL A 198 27.37 0.10 -2.09
N GLN A 199 26.89 -0.94 -1.41
CA GLN A 199 27.38 -1.35 -0.09
C GLN A 199 28.50 -2.37 -0.15
N ASP A 200 29.00 -2.72 -1.36
CA ASP A 200 30.12 -3.67 -1.53
C ASP A 200 31.44 -3.09 -1.01
N GLN A 201 32.43 -3.97 -0.90
CA GLN A 201 33.78 -3.61 -0.44
C GLN A 201 34.82 -3.55 -1.55
N ASN A 202 34.41 -3.41 -2.80
CA ASN A 202 35.32 -3.29 -3.91
C ASN A 202 36.12 -1.98 -3.80
N PRO A 203 37.46 -2.01 -3.61
CA PRO A 203 38.24 -0.81 -3.36
C PRO A 203 38.27 0.18 -4.54
N LEU A 204 37.87 -0.26 -5.74
CA LEU A 204 37.79 0.62 -6.93
C LEU A 204 36.47 1.40 -6.99
N THR A 205 35.46 0.96 -6.25
CA THR A 205 34.09 1.51 -6.26
C THR A 205 33.56 1.86 -4.88
N PHE A 206 34.42 1.67 -3.85
CA PHE A 206 34.09 2.01 -2.47
C PHE A 206 33.73 3.48 -2.33
N ASP A 207 32.63 3.75 -1.63
CA ASP A 207 32.14 5.10 -1.34
C ASP A 207 31.84 5.24 0.14
N PHE A 208 32.62 6.05 0.83
CA PHE A 208 32.55 6.29 2.28
C PHE A 208 31.14 6.76 2.75
N HIS A 209 30.33 7.30 1.85
CA HIS A 209 28.99 7.79 2.16
C HIS A 209 28.01 6.68 2.59
N TYR A 210 28.15 5.46 2.02
CA TYR A 210 27.25 4.35 2.31
C TYR A 210 27.74 3.51 3.49
N TRP A 211 26.81 2.80 4.13
CA TRP A 211 27.13 1.80 5.11
C TRP A 211 27.63 0.51 4.45
N HIS A 212 28.81 0.06 4.89
CA HIS A 212 29.46 -1.17 4.40
C HIS A 212 29.45 -2.25 5.50
N PRO A 213 28.49 -3.20 5.48
CA PRO A 213 28.31 -4.17 6.56
C PRO A 213 29.49 -5.12 6.78
N GLU A 214 30.26 -5.42 5.74
CA GLU A 214 31.37 -6.38 5.79
C GLU A 214 32.63 -5.80 6.43
N ASP A 215 32.75 -4.49 6.54
CA ASP A 215 33.89 -3.81 7.10
C ASP A 215 33.76 -3.66 8.62
N GLU A 216 34.73 -4.21 9.37
CA GLU A 216 34.76 -4.15 10.84
C GLU A 216 35.42 -2.86 11.38
N ASP A 217 36.03 -2.02 10.54
CA ASP A 217 36.59 -0.74 10.97
C ASP A 217 35.47 0.22 11.40
N PRO A 218 35.45 0.66 12.68
CA PRO A 218 34.43 1.60 13.16
C PRO A 218 34.49 2.99 12.52
N GLU A 219 35.56 3.32 11.80
CA GLU A 219 35.69 4.55 11.01
C GLU A 219 35.65 4.28 9.49
N GLY A 220 35.35 3.04 9.09
CA GLY A 220 35.44 2.58 7.70
C GLY A 220 34.41 3.25 6.78
N ASP A 221 33.30 3.73 7.30
CA ASP A 221 32.29 4.49 6.54
C ASP A 221 31.59 5.54 7.41
N GLN A 222 30.79 6.40 6.77
CA GLN A 222 30.06 7.50 7.44
C GLN A 222 29.09 7.02 8.51
N TYR A 223 28.36 5.92 8.26
CA TYR A 223 27.38 5.37 9.19
C TYR A 223 28.02 4.83 10.46
N LYS A 224 29.12 4.08 10.33
CA LYS A 224 29.88 3.59 11.48
C LYS A 224 30.51 4.73 12.26
N LYS A 225 31.22 5.60 11.57
CA LYS A 225 31.97 6.69 12.18
C LYS A 225 31.09 7.71 12.90
N THR A 226 29.96 8.07 12.29
CA THR A 226 29.11 9.17 12.78
C THR A 226 27.95 8.67 13.63
N TYR A 227 27.34 7.55 13.25
CA TYR A 227 26.11 7.06 13.85
C TYR A 227 26.28 5.75 14.61
N GLY A 228 27.49 5.16 14.61
CA GLY A 228 27.81 3.95 15.38
C GLY A 228 27.17 2.68 14.84
N PHE A 229 26.88 2.61 13.56
CA PHE A 229 26.35 1.40 12.92
C PHE A 229 27.30 0.22 13.12
N PRO A 230 26.80 -0.98 13.40
CA PRO A 230 27.63 -2.15 13.55
C PRO A 230 28.12 -2.72 12.22
N ALA A 231 29.14 -3.54 12.26
CA ALA A 231 29.45 -4.45 11.16
C ALA A 231 28.62 -5.74 11.29
N TYR A 232 28.26 -6.31 10.14
CA TYR A 232 27.61 -7.61 10.02
C TYR A 232 28.30 -8.45 8.94
N PRO A 233 29.50 -9.00 9.20
CA PRO A 233 30.24 -9.80 8.22
C PRO A 233 29.40 -10.98 7.70
N GLY A 234 29.34 -11.14 6.39
CA GLY A 234 28.53 -12.14 5.70
C GLY A 234 27.11 -11.69 5.35
N LEU A 235 26.71 -10.46 5.72
CA LEU A 235 25.36 -9.94 5.46
C LEU A 235 25.03 -9.86 3.97
N LEU A 236 25.93 -9.29 3.14
CA LEU A 236 25.65 -9.11 1.72
C LEU A 236 25.43 -10.44 1.01
N ALA A 237 26.24 -11.45 1.32
CA ALA A 237 26.06 -12.80 0.77
C ALA A 237 24.76 -13.46 1.24
N ALA A 238 24.37 -13.27 2.51
CA ALA A 238 23.14 -13.80 3.06
C ALA A 238 21.89 -13.10 2.49
N ALA A 239 21.96 -11.79 2.30
CA ALA A 239 20.86 -10.98 1.78
C ALA A 239 20.43 -11.36 0.37
N VAL A 240 21.40 -11.67 -0.50
CA VAL A 240 21.14 -12.09 -1.90
C VAL A 240 20.96 -13.60 -2.07
N ALA A 241 21.06 -14.37 -0.98
CA ALA A 241 20.87 -15.83 -1.03
C ALA A 241 19.40 -16.20 -1.30
N PRO A 242 19.16 -17.27 -2.07
CA PRO A 242 17.80 -17.73 -2.33
C PRO A 242 17.12 -18.28 -1.07
N PHE A 243 15.81 -18.04 -0.97
CA PHE A 243 14.97 -18.66 0.04
C PHE A 243 13.60 -19.05 -0.55
N THR A 244 12.80 -19.80 0.20
CA THR A 244 11.43 -20.12 -0.18
C THR A 244 10.46 -19.30 0.65
N ALA A 245 9.66 -18.46 -0.01
CA ALA A 245 8.63 -17.68 0.62
C ALA A 245 7.42 -18.54 0.99
N THR A 246 6.77 -18.19 2.10
CA THR A 246 5.65 -18.95 2.67
C THR A 246 4.34 -18.69 1.91
N GLY A 247 4.14 -17.49 1.41
CA GLY A 247 2.90 -17.01 0.84
C GLY A 247 1.80 -16.73 1.88
N LEU A 248 0.92 -15.81 1.59
CA LEU A 248 -0.27 -15.51 2.39
C LEU A 248 -1.27 -16.67 2.32
N LYS A 249 -1.91 -16.99 3.46
CA LYS A 249 -2.99 -17.99 3.52
C LYS A 249 -4.36 -17.38 3.25
N ALA A 250 -4.52 -16.07 3.49
CA ALA A 250 -5.70 -15.33 3.12
C ALA A 250 -5.61 -14.93 1.63
N PRO A 251 -6.73 -14.82 0.91
CA PRO A 251 -6.74 -14.17 -0.40
C PRO A 251 -6.14 -12.78 -0.30
N TRP A 252 -5.44 -12.33 -1.35
CA TRP A 252 -4.89 -10.99 -1.34
C TRP A 252 -5.18 -10.24 -2.64
N PHE A 253 -5.17 -8.90 -2.56
CA PHE A 253 -5.48 -7.97 -3.62
C PHE A 253 -4.35 -6.95 -3.76
N THR A 254 -4.08 -6.55 -5.02
CA THR A 254 -3.00 -5.62 -5.35
C THR A 254 -3.52 -4.22 -5.65
N VAL A 255 -2.75 -3.21 -5.24
CA VAL A 255 -2.90 -1.83 -5.68
C VAL A 255 -1.60 -1.40 -6.31
N ASN A 256 -1.65 -0.55 -7.33
CA ASN A 256 -0.47 0.00 -8.00
C ASN A 256 -0.01 1.29 -7.30
N GLY A 257 1.28 1.38 -6.98
CA GLY A 257 1.92 2.58 -6.45
C GLY A 257 2.78 3.31 -7.49
N ASN A 258 3.41 4.42 -7.09
CA ASN A 258 4.28 5.15 -8.01
C ASN A 258 5.57 4.38 -8.33
N HIS A 259 6.14 3.64 -7.38
CA HIS A 259 7.31 2.78 -7.62
C HIS A 259 7.00 1.55 -8.48
N ASP A 260 5.74 1.09 -8.48
CA ASP A 260 5.29 0.03 -9.37
C ASP A 260 5.16 0.52 -10.83
N GLY A 261 4.92 1.82 -11.03
CA GLY A 261 4.61 2.41 -12.34
C GLY A 261 5.62 3.41 -12.90
N LEU A 262 6.69 3.73 -12.16
CA LEU A 262 7.73 4.72 -12.52
C LEU A 262 9.10 4.25 -12.05
N VAL A 263 10.13 4.61 -12.80
CA VAL A 263 11.53 4.37 -12.42
C VAL A 263 11.85 5.15 -11.13
N GLN A 264 12.27 4.46 -10.09
CA GLN A 264 12.48 5.00 -8.73
C GLN A 264 11.27 5.83 -8.24
N GLY A 265 10.07 5.43 -8.61
CA GLY A 265 8.83 6.07 -8.22
C GLY A 265 8.60 7.48 -8.77
N ASN A 266 9.48 7.98 -9.67
CA ASN A 266 9.46 9.39 -10.09
C ASN A 266 9.51 9.60 -11.59
N ALA A 267 10.31 8.82 -12.33
CA ALA A 267 10.56 9.10 -13.74
C ALA A 267 9.83 8.13 -14.66
N PRO A 268 9.17 8.61 -15.74
CA PRO A 268 8.60 7.73 -16.75
C PRO A 268 9.66 6.85 -17.39
N GLU A 269 9.32 5.61 -17.66
CA GLU A 269 10.19 4.69 -18.39
C GLU A 269 10.48 5.18 -19.80
N ASN A 270 11.66 4.87 -20.32
CA ASN A 270 12.04 5.03 -21.71
C ASN A 270 13.14 4.06 -22.10
N SER A 271 13.39 3.91 -23.39
CA SER A 271 14.40 2.98 -23.91
C SER A 271 15.84 3.25 -23.44
N ALA A 272 16.18 4.50 -23.12
CA ALA A 272 17.49 4.85 -22.60
C ALA A 272 17.65 4.38 -21.13
N PHE A 273 16.63 4.57 -20.29
CA PHE A 273 16.61 4.06 -18.92
C PHE A 273 16.60 2.52 -18.90
N GLU A 274 15.85 1.87 -19.78
CA GLU A 274 15.83 0.41 -19.87
C GLU A 274 17.20 -0.13 -20.30
N ALA A 275 17.88 0.53 -21.23
CA ALA A 275 19.25 0.16 -21.62
C ALA A 275 20.26 0.34 -20.48
N ILE A 276 20.05 1.31 -19.58
CA ILE A 276 20.86 1.47 -18.35
C ILE A 276 20.50 0.35 -17.37
N ALA A 277 19.24 0.12 -17.06
CA ALA A 277 18.78 -0.88 -16.10
C ALA A 277 19.29 -2.28 -16.41
N THR A 278 19.16 -2.71 -17.67
CA THR A 278 19.60 -4.03 -18.14
C THR A 278 21.09 -4.12 -18.49
N GLY A 279 21.78 -2.98 -18.53
CA GLY A 279 23.14 -2.83 -19.00
C GLY A 279 24.22 -3.21 -18.00
N SER A 280 25.46 -2.91 -18.38
CA SER A 280 26.67 -3.26 -17.63
C SER A 280 27.33 -2.06 -16.94
N VAL A 281 26.64 -0.92 -16.83
CA VAL A 281 27.20 0.32 -16.28
C VAL A 281 26.19 0.96 -15.33
N LYS A 282 26.61 1.18 -14.07
CA LYS A 282 25.83 1.87 -13.05
C LYS A 282 26.42 3.27 -12.80
N VAL A 283 25.61 4.30 -12.95
CA VAL A 283 25.99 5.67 -12.59
C VAL A 283 26.07 5.79 -11.07
N VAL A 284 27.13 6.44 -10.57
CA VAL A 284 27.42 6.55 -9.13
C VAL A 284 27.60 7.98 -8.65
N ASN A 285 27.46 8.96 -9.53
CA ASN A 285 27.50 10.38 -9.16
C ASN A 285 26.84 11.24 -10.25
N LEU A 286 26.51 12.48 -9.89
CA LEU A 286 25.98 13.45 -10.85
C LEU A 286 26.92 13.67 -12.04
N PRO A 287 26.37 13.84 -13.25
CA PRO A 287 27.11 14.38 -14.36
C PRO A 287 27.67 15.76 -14.04
N ALA A 288 28.89 16.06 -14.55
CA ALA A 288 29.53 17.34 -14.29
C ALA A 288 28.68 18.54 -14.76
N GLY A 289 28.47 19.51 -13.87
CA GLY A 289 27.79 20.76 -14.18
C GLY A 289 26.25 20.70 -14.10
N ILE A 290 25.67 19.58 -13.66
CA ILE A 290 24.24 19.43 -13.43
C ILE A 290 23.97 19.43 -11.92
N SER A 291 23.02 20.26 -11.46
CA SER A 291 22.59 20.26 -10.05
C SER A 291 21.72 19.04 -9.74
N PRO A 292 21.58 18.60 -8.46
CA PRO A 292 20.69 17.50 -8.10
C PRO A 292 19.23 17.73 -8.54
N ASP A 293 18.72 18.95 -8.33
CA ASP A 293 17.34 19.31 -8.70
C ASP A 293 17.14 19.32 -10.21
N ASP A 294 18.11 19.85 -10.99
CA ASP A 294 18.06 19.83 -12.46
C ASP A 294 18.18 18.41 -12.99
N PHE A 295 19.00 17.58 -12.34
CA PHE A 295 19.16 16.17 -12.69
C PHE A 295 17.84 15.42 -12.48
N GLN A 296 17.23 15.50 -11.29
CA GLN A 296 15.95 14.84 -11.00
C GLN A 296 14.86 15.32 -11.96
N ARG A 297 14.69 16.63 -12.11
CA ARG A 297 13.71 17.18 -13.04
C ARG A 297 13.95 16.71 -14.46
N GLY A 298 15.21 16.73 -14.92
CA GLY A 298 15.56 16.31 -16.27
C GLY A 298 15.32 14.81 -16.53
N LEU A 299 15.46 13.94 -15.51
CA LEU A 299 15.07 12.54 -15.64
C LEU A 299 13.53 12.41 -15.75
N ILE A 300 12.78 13.12 -14.92
CA ILE A 300 11.31 13.08 -14.90
C ILE A 300 10.72 13.65 -16.22
N GLU A 301 11.19 14.82 -16.62
CA GLU A 301 10.73 15.51 -17.84
C GLU A 301 11.41 14.99 -19.12
N GLN A 302 12.29 13.98 -18.99
CA GLN A 302 13.01 13.33 -20.09
C GLN A 302 13.84 14.31 -20.94
N ASP A 303 14.52 15.28 -20.28
CA ASP A 303 15.37 16.27 -20.95
C ASP A 303 16.52 15.56 -21.71
N PRO A 304 16.62 15.71 -23.03
CA PRO A 304 17.64 15.04 -23.82
C PRO A 304 19.09 15.39 -23.42
N SER A 305 19.32 16.58 -22.85
CA SER A 305 20.63 17.00 -22.39
C SER A 305 21.06 16.27 -21.12
N VAL A 306 20.14 16.02 -20.19
CA VAL A 306 20.36 15.26 -18.97
C VAL A 306 20.54 13.77 -19.29
N LEU A 307 19.71 13.23 -20.19
CA LEU A 307 19.84 11.85 -20.66
C LEU A 307 21.18 11.60 -21.36
N ALA A 308 21.62 12.54 -22.21
CA ALA A 308 22.95 12.46 -22.84
C ALA A 308 24.11 12.56 -21.82
N ALA A 309 23.95 13.34 -20.77
CA ALA A 309 24.95 13.50 -19.72
C ALA A 309 25.16 12.24 -18.89
N LEU A 310 24.14 11.38 -18.75
CA LEU A 310 24.28 10.07 -18.09
C LEU A 310 25.36 9.19 -18.73
N ALA A 311 25.52 9.26 -20.04
CA ALA A 311 26.50 8.45 -20.75
C ALA A 311 27.99 8.79 -20.41
N VAL A 312 28.21 9.96 -19.80
CA VAL A 312 29.56 10.45 -19.41
C VAL A 312 29.66 10.72 -17.90
N ALA A 313 28.66 10.36 -17.14
CA ALA A 313 28.65 10.48 -15.69
C ALA A 313 29.66 9.51 -15.05
N PRO A 314 30.17 9.80 -13.83
CA PRO A 314 30.92 8.83 -13.06
C PRO A 314 30.14 7.54 -12.89
N ALA A 315 30.76 6.42 -13.22
CA ALA A 315 30.07 5.13 -13.26
C ALA A 315 30.97 3.97 -12.85
N ARG A 316 30.37 2.85 -12.49
CA ARG A 316 31.03 1.57 -12.19
C ARG A 316 30.52 0.45 -13.10
N PRO A 317 31.34 -0.59 -13.37
CA PRO A 317 30.84 -1.78 -14.04
C PRO A 317 29.93 -2.59 -13.11
N VAL A 318 28.92 -3.23 -13.69
CA VAL A 318 28.03 -4.21 -13.05
C VAL A 318 27.74 -5.34 -14.04
N THR A 319 27.35 -6.51 -13.55
CA THR A 319 26.91 -7.60 -14.42
C THR A 319 25.54 -7.28 -15.00
N PRO A 320 25.36 -7.30 -16.35
CA PRO A 320 24.08 -7.03 -16.98
C PRO A 320 23.05 -8.11 -16.65
N ASP A 321 21.77 -7.70 -16.53
CA ASP A 321 20.65 -8.63 -16.33
C ASP A 321 19.41 -8.17 -17.12
N PRO A 322 18.92 -8.98 -18.09
CA PRO A 322 17.75 -8.61 -18.87
C PRO A 322 16.45 -8.57 -18.05
N LYS A 323 16.40 -9.19 -16.88
CA LYS A 323 15.23 -9.13 -15.98
C LYS A 323 15.06 -7.81 -15.24
N ARG A 324 16.03 -6.92 -15.32
CA ARG A 324 15.92 -5.55 -14.83
C ARG A 324 15.13 -4.63 -15.77
N ARG A 325 14.57 -5.17 -16.89
CA ARG A 325 13.68 -4.41 -17.76
C ARG A 325 12.48 -3.89 -16.99
N PHE A 326 11.96 -2.77 -17.42
CA PHE A 326 10.74 -2.22 -16.81
C PHE A 326 9.49 -2.95 -17.26
N VAL A 327 8.46 -2.94 -16.40
CA VAL A 327 7.16 -3.55 -16.69
C VAL A 327 6.11 -2.46 -16.91
N SER A 328 5.42 -2.52 -18.03
CA SER A 328 4.26 -1.66 -18.30
C SER A 328 3.08 -1.99 -17.40
N ALA A 329 2.08 -1.10 -17.31
CA ALA A 329 0.85 -1.36 -16.57
C ALA A 329 0.14 -2.64 -17.03
N ALA A 330 0.13 -2.92 -18.34
CA ALA A 330 -0.45 -4.13 -18.88
C ALA A 330 0.34 -5.40 -18.46
N GLU A 331 1.68 -5.32 -18.45
CA GLU A 331 2.52 -6.43 -17.99
C GLU A 331 2.43 -6.62 -16.47
N PHE A 332 2.33 -5.53 -15.69
CA PHE A 332 2.03 -5.61 -14.26
C PHE A 332 0.72 -6.35 -14.03
N ALA A 333 -0.36 -5.95 -14.72
CA ALA A 333 -1.63 -6.66 -14.62
C ALA A 333 -1.49 -8.14 -15.03
N ALA A 334 -0.86 -8.42 -16.18
CA ALA A 334 -0.70 -9.77 -16.70
C ALA A 334 0.08 -10.70 -15.76
N ALA A 335 1.11 -10.18 -15.07
CA ALA A 335 1.92 -10.95 -14.13
C ALA A 335 1.11 -11.46 -12.92
N HIS A 336 -0.02 -10.84 -12.57
CA HIS A 336 -0.91 -11.28 -11.51
C HIS A 336 -1.83 -12.45 -11.90
N PHE A 337 -1.87 -12.83 -13.19
CA PHE A 337 -2.64 -13.98 -13.68
C PHE A 337 -1.72 -15.18 -13.89
N HIS A 338 -1.89 -16.20 -13.07
CA HIS A 338 -1.18 -17.47 -13.21
C HIS A 338 -2.03 -18.63 -12.68
N ASP A 339 -1.58 -19.86 -12.83
CA ASP A 339 -2.37 -21.09 -12.59
C ASP A 339 -3.06 -21.17 -11.22
N LYS A 340 -2.48 -20.51 -10.21
CA LYS A 340 -2.99 -20.56 -8.83
C LYS A 340 -3.87 -19.37 -8.47
N HIS A 341 -3.74 -18.23 -9.17
CA HIS A 341 -4.37 -16.95 -8.83
C HIS A 341 -4.94 -16.27 -10.07
N GLN A 342 -6.11 -15.68 -9.91
CA GLN A 342 -6.89 -15.09 -10.99
C GLN A 342 -6.85 -13.56 -10.90
N GLY A 343 -5.64 -12.98 -10.98
CA GLY A 343 -5.46 -11.52 -11.12
C GLY A 343 -5.38 -10.70 -9.84
N HIS A 344 -5.52 -11.30 -8.65
CA HIS A 344 -5.47 -10.58 -7.37
C HIS A 344 -6.32 -9.29 -7.33
N GLY A 345 -7.53 -9.37 -7.89
CA GLY A 345 -8.48 -8.29 -8.06
C GLY A 345 -8.55 -7.71 -9.46
N LEU A 346 -7.45 -7.70 -10.19
CA LEU A 346 -7.43 -7.35 -11.61
C LEU A 346 -8.21 -8.38 -12.42
N THR A 347 -8.90 -7.93 -13.46
CA THR A 347 -9.76 -8.75 -14.33
C THR A 347 -9.25 -8.76 -15.76
N GLN A 348 -9.85 -9.60 -16.62
CA GLN A 348 -9.56 -9.56 -18.05
C GLN A 348 -9.87 -8.19 -18.66
N ASP A 349 -10.93 -7.51 -18.17
CA ASP A 349 -11.28 -6.15 -18.62
C ASP A 349 -10.14 -5.16 -18.30
N ASN A 350 -9.45 -5.32 -17.17
CA ASN A 350 -8.28 -4.51 -16.83
C ASN A 350 -7.12 -4.77 -17.80
N LEU A 351 -6.87 -6.04 -18.15
CA LEU A 351 -5.85 -6.39 -19.14
C LEU A 351 -6.15 -5.78 -20.51
N ASP A 352 -7.40 -5.91 -20.96
CA ASP A 352 -7.84 -5.44 -22.27
C ASP A 352 -7.83 -3.90 -22.38
N ALA A 353 -8.13 -3.22 -21.27
CA ALA A 353 -8.16 -1.76 -21.18
C ALA A 353 -6.84 -1.11 -20.76
N GLY A 354 -5.87 -1.89 -20.27
CA GLY A 354 -4.62 -1.38 -19.70
C GLY A 354 -4.82 -0.57 -18.41
N THR A 355 -5.86 -0.90 -17.61
CA THR A 355 -6.20 -0.19 -16.37
C THR A 355 -5.85 -1.01 -15.13
N LEU A 356 -5.55 -0.34 -14.00
CA LEU A 356 -5.19 -1.00 -12.74
C LEU A 356 -6.16 -0.65 -11.58
N TYR A 357 -7.35 -0.11 -11.89
CA TYR A 357 -8.40 0.15 -10.93
C TYR A 357 -9.57 -0.82 -11.11
N TYR A 358 -10.16 -1.27 -10.01
CA TYR A 358 -11.19 -2.30 -10.00
C TYR A 358 -12.02 -2.29 -8.72
N THR A 359 -13.07 -3.11 -8.66
CA THR A 359 -13.85 -3.38 -7.45
C THR A 359 -13.77 -4.85 -7.08
N PHE A 360 -13.86 -5.15 -5.78
CA PHE A 360 -13.92 -6.52 -5.28
C PHE A 360 -14.83 -6.61 -4.05
N GLU A 361 -15.27 -7.81 -3.74
CA GLU A 361 -16.01 -8.06 -2.51
C GLU A 361 -15.00 -8.30 -1.36
N VAL A 362 -14.95 -7.37 -0.40
CA VAL A 362 -14.18 -7.54 0.84
C VAL A 362 -14.86 -8.55 1.76
N ALA A 363 -16.18 -8.39 1.92
CA ALA A 363 -17.07 -9.25 2.69
C ALA A 363 -18.50 -9.05 2.18
N PRO A 364 -19.49 -9.90 2.53
CA PRO A 364 -20.85 -9.83 1.96
C PRO A 364 -21.52 -8.46 2.01
N ALA A 365 -21.24 -7.63 3.01
CA ALA A 365 -21.81 -6.28 3.14
C ALA A 365 -20.80 -5.16 2.80
N VAL A 366 -19.60 -5.49 2.30
CA VAL A 366 -18.50 -4.53 2.10
C VAL A 366 -17.92 -4.67 0.71
N THR A 367 -17.90 -3.58 -0.03
CA THR A 367 -17.24 -3.47 -1.33
C THR A 367 -15.92 -2.71 -1.19
N GLY A 368 -14.85 -3.26 -1.72
CA GLY A 368 -13.58 -2.60 -1.93
C GLY A 368 -13.57 -1.92 -3.30
N ILE A 369 -13.14 -0.66 -3.34
CA ILE A 369 -12.87 0.08 -4.57
C ILE A 369 -11.39 0.42 -4.58
N VAL A 370 -10.65 -0.12 -5.55
CA VAL A 370 -9.23 0.14 -5.76
C VAL A 370 -9.05 1.23 -6.80
N LEU A 371 -8.23 2.23 -6.47
CA LEU A 371 -7.85 3.33 -7.38
C LEU A 371 -6.38 3.17 -7.80
N ASP A 372 -6.12 3.34 -9.08
CA ASP A 372 -4.76 3.54 -9.61
C ASP A 372 -4.44 5.04 -9.53
N THR A 373 -3.65 5.41 -8.55
CA THR A 373 -3.30 6.82 -8.30
C THR A 373 -1.92 7.21 -8.81
N CYS A 374 -1.20 6.30 -9.48
CA CYS A 374 0.06 6.60 -10.13
C CYS A 374 -0.16 7.54 -11.33
N ASN A 375 0.58 8.62 -11.38
CA ASN A 375 0.63 9.48 -12.56
C ASN A 375 1.85 9.11 -13.42
N ARG A 376 1.61 8.40 -14.52
CA ARG A 376 2.68 7.91 -15.40
C ARG A 376 3.37 9.02 -16.22
N GLY A 377 2.91 10.25 -16.09
CA GLY A 377 3.65 11.42 -16.59
C GLY A 377 4.90 11.76 -15.77
N GLY A 378 5.00 11.23 -14.56
CA GLY A 378 6.12 11.42 -13.65
C GLY A 378 5.76 12.15 -12.36
N TYR A 379 6.73 12.29 -11.47
CA TYR A 379 6.65 12.74 -10.09
C TYR A 379 5.97 11.74 -9.14
N ALA A 380 6.40 11.76 -7.88
CA ALA A 380 5.97 10.79 -6.88
C ALA A 380 4.54 11.01 -6.37
N GLU A 381 4.00 12.22 -6.47
CA GLU A 381 2.65 12.52 -6.00
C GLU A 381 1.60 11.91 -6.92
N GLY A 382 0.42 11.60 -6.32
CA GLY A 382 -0.67 10.92 -7.00
C GLY A 382 -1.71 11.85 -7.63
N SER A 383 -2.52 11.27 -8.49
CA SER A 383 -3.78 11.79 -9.03
C SER A 383 -4.46 10.69 -9.85
N ILE A 384 -5.71 10.90 -10.25
CA ILE A 384 -6.39 10.00 -11.19
C ILE A 384 -6.77 10.74 -12.48
N ASP A 385 -7.06 9.99 -13.54
CA ASP A 385 -7.57 10.55 -14.77
C ASP A 385 -9.10 10.74 -14.71
N PRO A 386 -9.70 11.57 -15.61
CA PRO A 386 -11.13 11.81 -15.62
C PRO A 386 -11.99 10.58 -15.92
N ALA A 387 -11.47 9.59 -16.65
CA ALA A 387 -12.20 8.36 -16.95
C ALA A 387 -12.33 7.49 -15.68
N GLN A 388 -11.25 7.34 -14.92
CA GLN A 388 -11.27 6.66 -13.63
C GLN A 388 -12.18 7.40 -12.62
N PHE A 389 -12.16 8.74 -12.61
CA PHE A 389 -13.04 9.52 -11.75
C PHE A 389 -14.53 9.28 -12.06
N ALA A 390 -14.89 9.27 -13.35
CA ALA A 390 -16.26 8.95 -13.78
C ALA A 390 -16.65 7.50 -13.44
N TRP A 391 -15.72 6.55 -13.60
CA TRP A 391 -15.89 5.17 -13.20
C TRP A 391 -16.09 5.05 -11.69
N LEU A 392 -15.31 5.75 -10.87
CA LEU A 392 -15.47 5.77 -9.40
C LEU A 392 -16.89 6.20 -9.01
N GLU A 393 -17.41 7.28 -9.60
CA GLU A 393 -18.79 7.72 -9.33
C GLU A 393 -19.83 6.66 -9.71
N GLN A 394 -19.62 5.94 -10.81
CA GLN A 394 -20.50 4.84 -11.21
C GLN A 394 -20.46 3.68 -10.20
N GLN A 395 -19.27 3.28 -9.72
CA GLN A 395 -19.16 2.20 -8.74
C GLN A 395 -19.82 2.58 -7.40
N LEU A 396 -19.66 3.81 -6.95
CA LEU A 396 -20.32 4.31 -5.74
C LEU A 396 -21.85 4.28 -5.88
N LYS A 397 -22.38 4.68 -7.03
CA LYS A 397 -23.83 4.61 -7.32
C LYS A 397 -24.36 3.16 -7.37
N ALA A 398 -23.54 2.22 -7.82
CA ALA A 398 -23.93 0.81 -7.94
C ALA A 398 -24.15 0.11 -6.60
N VAL A 399 -23.63 0.65 -5.49
CA VAL A 399 -23.71 0.06 -4.14
C VAL A 399 -24.32 1.01 -3.09
N SER A 400 -24.98 2.10 -3.52
CA SER A 400 -25.55 3.11 -2.62
C SER A 400 -26.98 3.42 -3.00
N SER A 401 -27.96 3.07 -2.15
CA SER A 401 -29.36 3.42 -2.35
C SER A 401 -29.63 4.90 -2.13
N ARG A 402 -28.73 5.57 -1.40
CA ARG A 402 -28.76 7.01 -1.12
C ARG A 402 -27.46 7.68 -1.53
N SER A 403 -27.58 8.77 -2.24
CA SER A 403 -26.46 9.65 -2.57
C SER A 403 -26.93 11.10 -2.68
N TYR A 404 -25.98 12.01 -2.86
CA TYR A 404 -26.27 13.41 -3.14
C TYR A 404 -25.72 13.78 -4.53
N ASP A 405 -26.47 14.52 -5.33
CA ASP A 405 -25.97 15.05 -6.59
C ASP A 405 -24.95 16.19 -6.36
N SER A 406 -24.38 16.73 -7.44
CA SER A 406 -23.42 17.82 -7.34
C SER A 406 -24.01 19.13 -6.77
N ALA A 407 -25.33 19.29 -6.80
CA ALA A 407 -26.05 20.41 -6.19
C ALA A 407 -26.41 20.14 -4.71
N GLY A 408 -26.12 18.92 -4.20
CA GLY A 408 -26.45 18.52 -2.82
C GLY A 408 -27.88 18.00 -2.63
N THR A 409 -28.60 17.68 -3.73
CA THR A 409 -29.94 17.11 -3.66
C THR A 409 -29.89 15.64 -3.26
N ASP A 410 -30.74 15.21 -2.34
CA ASP A 410 -30.87 13.80 -1.91
C ASP A 410 -31.44 12.95 -3.06
N VAL A 411 -30.66 12.00 -3.52
CA VAL A 411 -31.02 11.05 -4.58
C VAL A 411 -31.23 9.67 -3.96
N ARG A 412 -32.36 9.04 -4.27
CA ARG A 412 -32.73 7.71 -3.79
C ARG A 412 -32.91 6.74 -4.95
N THR A 413 -32.42 5.52 -4.76
CA THR A 413 -32.57 4.42 -5.73
C THR A 413 -32.98 3.13 -5.01
N SER A 414 -33.24 2.07 -5.77
CA SER A 414 -33.53 0.73 -5.23
C SER A 414 -32.31 -0.19 -5.17
N VAL A 415 -31.13 0.35 -5.33
CA VAL A 415 -29.88 -0.42 -5.23
C VAL A 415 -29.69 -0.93 -3.82
N ALA A 416 -29.16 -2.14 -3.67
CA ALA A 416 -28.80 -2.68 -2.36
C ALA A 416 -27.57 -1.96 -1.79
N ASP A 417 -27.69 -1.52 -0.55
CA ASP A 417 -26.59 -0.83 0.13
C ASP A 417 -25.48 -1.80 0.52
N ARG A 418 -24.22 -1.35 0.29
CA ARG A 418 -23.01 -1.98 0.81
C ARG A 418 -22.10 -0.89 1.37
N LEU A 419 -21.37 -1.19 2.44
CA LEU A 419 -20.30 -0.32 2.91
C LEU A 419 -19.20 -0.27 1.86
N VAL A 420 -18.60 0.89 1.71
CA VAL A 420 -17.48 1.10 0.77
C VAL A 420 -16.21 1.37 1.54
N VAL A 421 -15.16 0.61 1.20
CA VAL A 421 -13.77 0.88 1.57
C VAL A 421 -13.01 1.21 0.30
N VAL A 422 -12.43 2.40 0.25
CA VAL A 422 -11.54 2.82 -0.84
C VAL A 422 -10.12 2.39 -0.51
N PHE A 423 -9.41 1.86 -1.48
CA PHE A 423 -7.99 1.51 -1.41
C PHE A 423 -7.23 2.25 -2.50
N SER A 424 -6.13 2.88 -2.16
CA SER A 424 -5.20 3.50 -3.09
C SER A 424 -3.79 3.45 -2.52
N HIS A 425 -2.80 3.73 -3.33
CA HIS A 425 -1.46 3.94 -2.82
C HIS A 425 -1.32 5.32 -2.16
N HIS A 426 -1.57 6.39 -2.92
CA HIS A 426 -1.48 7.75 -2.39
C HIS A 426 -2.64 8.07 -1.44
N ASN A 427 -2.33 8.75 -0.35
CA ASN A 427 -3.32 9.35 0.54
C ASN A 427 -3.84 10.68 -0.04
N LEU A 428 -4.98 11.16 0.46
CA LEU A 428 -5.61 12.37 -0.04
C LEU A 428 -4.66 13.58 -0.06
N GLY A 429 -3.80 13.71 0.96
CA GLY A 429 -2.85 14.82 1.07
C GLY A 429 -1.72 14.80 0.04
N THR A 430 -1.44 13.65 -0.55
CA THR A 430 -0.40 13.47 -1.58
C THR A 430 -0.98 13.31 -2.99
N MET A 431 -2.30 13.36 -3.15
CA MET A 431 -2.95 13.35 -4.48
C MET A 431 -3.02 14.76 -5.08
N THR A 432 -1.86 15.33 -5.36
CA THR A 432 -1.69 16.73 -5.79
C THR A 432 -1.09 16.87 -7.19
N ASN A 433 -0.73 15.78 -7.84
CA ASN A 433 -0.01 15.77 -9.11
C ASN A 433 -0.93 16.13 -10.28
N VAL A 434 -0.73 17.32 -10.85
CA VAL A 434 -1.44 17.81 -12.02
C VAL A 434 -0.59 17.76 -13.30
N PHE A 435 0.58 17.13 -13.25
CA PHE A 435 1.44 16.99 -14.42
C PHE A 435 0.72 16.15 -15.49
N PRO A 436 0.77 16.54 -16.77
CA PRO A 436 0.07 15.81 -17.82
C PRO A 436 0.61 14.38 -17.96
N ASP A 437 -0.29 13.41 -17.95
CA ASP A 437 0.04 12.02 -18.27
C ASP A 437 -0.16 11.81 -19.78
N PRO A 438 0.91 11.53 -20.55
CA PRO A 438 0.81 11.34 -22.00
C PRO A 438 -0.11 10.18 -22.40
N SER A 439 -0.24 9.15 -21.55
CA SER A 439 -1.07 7.98 -21.83
C SER A 439 -2.57 8.28 -21.76
N THR A 440 -2.98 9.26 -20.96
CA THR A 440 -4.37 9.68 -20.80
C THR A 440 -4.70 10.98 -21.53
N GLY A 441 -3.69 11.75 -21.91
CA GLY A 441 -3.79 12.99 -22.72
C GLY A 441 -4.66 14.08 -22.10
N GLY A 442 -5.02 13.98 -20.82
CA GLY A 442 -6.04 14.76 -20.18
C GLY A 442 -5.63 15.52 -18.94
N GLN A 443 -6.61 16.24 -18.38
CA GLN A 443 -6.49 16.84 -17.06
C GLN A 443 -6.45 15.75 -16.00
N ARG A 444 -5.73 16.03 -14.89
CA ARG A 444 -5.68 15.15 -13.74
C ARG A 444 -6.69 15.61 -12.68
N VAL A 445 -7.23 14.66 -11.93
CA VAL A 445 -8.16 14.87 -10.82
C VAL A 445 -7.40 14.63 -9.51
N THR A 446 -7.37 15.66 -8.67
CA THR A 446 -6.65 15.65 -7.38
C THR A 446 -7.50 15.18 -6.22
N GLY A 447 -6.88 14.96 -5.07
CA GLY A 447 -7.52 14.47 -3.84
C GLY A 447 -8.72 15.28 -3.40
N ASP A 448 -8.65 16.61 -3.43
CA ASP A 448 -9.77 17.49 -3.03
C ASP A 448 -11.06 17.24 -3.84
N THR A 449 -10.91 16.98 -5.14
CA THR A 449 -12.05 16.66 -6.01
C THR A 449 -12.62 15.28 -5.71
N ILE A 450 -11.73 14.31 -5.43
CA ILE A 450 -12.14 12.95 -5.06
C ILE A 450 -12.85 12.98 -3.70
N GLU A 451 -12.30 13.66 -2.69
CA GLU A 451 -12.93 13.82 -1.38
C GLU A 451 -14.34 14.42 -1.48
N THR A 452 -14.48 15.47 -2.32
CA THR A 452 -15.78 16.08 -2.61
C THR A 452 -16.78 15.08 -3.19
N LEU A 453 -16.34 14.19 -4.08
CA LEU A 453 -17.19 13.11 -4.61
C LEU A 453 -17.57 12.12 -3.52
N LEU A 454 -16.61 11.65 -2.72
CA LEU A 454 -16.85 10.64 -1.67
C LEU A 454 -17.87 11.13 -0.63
N HIS A 455 -17.83 12.41 -0.24
CA HIS A 455 -18.81 13.02 0.66
C HIS A 455 -20.24 13.05 0.12
N ARG A 456 -20.45 12.72 -1.15
CA ARG A 456 -21.78 12.55 -1.71
C ARG A 456 -22.41 11.18 -1.44
N PHE A 457 -21.64 10.23 -0.93
CA PHE A 457 -22.04 8.84 -0.72
C PHE A 457 -21.89 8.42 0.74
N PRO A 458 -22.98 8.36 1.52
CA PRO A 458 -22.94 7.95 2.94
C PRO A 458 -22.30 6.57 3.18
N ASN A 459 -22.34 5.70 2.17
CA ASN A 459 -21.82 4.33 2.24
C ASN A 459 -20.29 4.25 2.30
N VAL A 460 -19.57 5.32 1.94
CA VAL A 460 -18.10 5.41 2.10
C VAL A 460 -17.79 5.60 3.58
N VAL A 461 -17.11 4.64 4.18
CA VAL A 461 -16.81 4.63 5.62
C VAL A 461 -15.32 4.68 5.90
N LEU A 462 -14.49 4.26 4.94
CA LEU A 462 -13.06 4.13 5.14
C LEU A 462 -12.28 4.31 3.84
N TRP A 463 -11.12 4.95 3.92
CA TRP A 463 -10.08 4.97 2.89
C TRP A 463 -8.78 4.43 3.49
N VAL A 464 -8.14 3.45 2.84
CA VAL A 464 -6.91 2.78 3.28
C VAL A 464 -5.81 3.00 2.25
N ASN A 465 -4.64 3.47 2.70
CA ASN A 465 -3.53 3.83 1.81
C ASN A 465 -2.15 3.79 2.49
N GLY A 466 -1.08 4.12 1.73
CA GLY A 466 0.32 4.13 2.15
C GLY A 466 1.06 5.39 1.71
N HIS A 467 2.15 5.23 0.94
CA HIS A 467 2.97 6.25 0.30
C HIS A 467 3.78 7.15 1.26
N SER A 468 3.19 7.62 2.34
CA SER A 468 3.89 8.53 3.28
C SER A 468 4.75 7.81 4.30
N HIS A 469 4.81 6.47 4.27
CA HIS A 469 5.60 5.62 5.17
C HIS A 469 5.33 5.86 6.67
N GLU A 470 4.13 6.32 7.03
CA GLU A 470 3.76 6.65 8.41
C GLU A 470 2.47 5.98 8.87
N ASN A 471 2.38 5.68 10.17
CA ASN A 471 1.10 5.36 10.76
C ASN A 471 0.33 6.65 11.01
N ARG A 472 -0.77 6.86 10.28
CA ARG A 472 -1.60 8.05 10.41
C ARG A 472 -3.08 7.72 10.24
N VAL A 473 -3.94 8.41 10.98
CA VAL A 473 -5.39 8.28 10.90
C VAL A 473 -6.00 9.66 10.85
N VAL A 474 -6.75 9.95 9.80
CA VAL A 474 -7.33 11.26 9.51
C VAL A 474 -8.86 11.15 9.45
N PRO A 475 -9.62 11.99 10.18
CA PRO A 475 -11.05 12.12 10.00
C PRO A 475 -11.35 13.03 8.80
N HIS A 476 -12.30 12.64 7.97
CA HIS A 476 -12.85 13.44 6.87
C HIS A 476 -14.34 13.70 7.11
N PRO A 477 -14.69 14.69 7.95
CA PRO A 477 -16.09 15.06 8.18
C PRO A 477 -16.68 15.70 6.92
N ASP A 478 -17.91 15.33 6.55
CA ASP A 478 -18.60 16.03 5.44
C ASP A 478 -18.83 17.50 5.81
N PRO A 479 -18.21 18.48 5.12
CA PRO A 479 -18.37 19.90 5.43
C PRO A 479 -19.80 20.40 5.27
N ALA A 480 -20.62 19.71 4.48
CA ALA A 480 -22.03 20.02 4.28
C ALA A 480 -22.96 19.32 5.31
N GLY A 481 -22.42 18.44 6.15
CA GLY A 481 -23.16 17.71 7.18
C GLY A 481 -24.24 16.76 6.65
N ARG A 482 -24.16 16.33 5.40
CA ARG A 482 -25.14 15.46 4.73
C ARG A 482 -24.87 13.99 4.99
N THR A 483 -23.60 13.63 5.10
CA THR A 483 -23.10 12.31 5.45
C THR A 483 -22.37 12.35 6.79
N GLY A 484 -22.04 11.20 7.36
CA GLY A 484 -21.20 11.14 8.56
C GLY A 484 -19.74 11.44 8.30
N GLY A 485 -19.32 11.51 7.02
CA GLY A 485 -17.93 11.50 6.62
C GLY A 485 -17.34 10.11 6.67
N PHE A 486 -16.01 10.01 6.52
CA PHE A 486 -15.26 8.75 6.53
C PHE A 486 -13.91 8.91 7.23
N TRP A 487 -13.29 7.79 7.56
CA TRP A 487 -11.93 7.76 8.11
C TRP A 487 -10.92 7.44 7.01
N GLU A 488 -9.76 8.07 7.05
CA GLU A 488 -8.60 7.69 6.26
C GLU A 488 -7.55 7.06 7.18
N VAL A 489 -6.98 5.92 6.76
CA VAL A 489 -6.02 5.13 7.52
C VAL A 489 -4.80 4.84 6.67
N LEU A 490 -3.68 5.44 7.05
CA LEU A 490 -2.37 5.17 6.50
C LEU A 490 -1.64 4.18 7.40
N THR A 491 -0.89 3.27 6.79
CA THR A 491 -0.02 2.34 7.51
C THR A 491 1.44 2.60 7.14
N ALA A 492 2.33 2.45 8.11
CA ALA A 492 3.77 2.60 7.89
C ALA A 492 4.31 1.56 6.91
N ALA A 493 5.37 1.93 6.21
CA ALA A 493 6.04 1.11 5.21
C ALA A 493 6.70 -0.15 5.79
N HIS A 494 7.00 -1.11 4.91
CA HIS A 494 7.84 -2.25 5.25
C HIS A 494 9.33 -1.96 5.00
N VAL A 495 9.66 -1.04 4.10
CA VAL A 495 11.05 -0.64 3.81
C VAL A 495 11.63 0.22 4.91
N ASP A 496 10.83 1.10 5.53
CA ASP A 496 11.25 2.03 6.57
C ASP A 496 10.74 1.64 7.96
N TYR A 497 11.38 2.15 9.02
CA TYR A 497 10.87 2.01 10.38
C TYR A 497 9.45 2.58 10.49
N PRO A 498 8.50 1.90 11.16
CA PRO A 498 8.68 0.74 12.03
C PRO A 498 8.52 -0.64 11.36
N GLN A 499 8.36 -0.74 10.06
CA GLN A 499 8.17 -1.99 9.32
C GLN A 499 6.92 -2.76 9.80
N GLN A 500 5.77 -2.10 9.77
CA GLN A 500 4.51 -2.61 10.31
C GLN A 500 3.47 -2.85 9.22
N ALA A 501 2.56 -3.77 9.51
CA ALA A 501 1.28 -3.93 8.82
C ALA A 501 0.14 -3.49 9.76
N ARG A 502 -1.12 -3.51 9.26
CA ARG A 502 -2.30 -3.21 10.06
C ARG A 502 -3.41 -4.21 9.79
N ILE A 503 -4.08 -4.67 10.86
CA ILE A 503 -5.34 -5.39 10.75
C ILE A 503 -6.46 -4.36 10.90
N VAL A 504 -7.35 -4.32 9.92
CA VAL A 504 -8.53 -3.44 9.89
C VAL A 504 -9.78 -4.31 10.08
N GLU A 505 -10.54 -4.08 11.13
CA GLU A 505 -11.79 -4.79 11.39
C GLU A 505 -12.96 -3.80 11.38
N ILE A 506 -13.96 -4.04 10.53
CA ILE A 506 -15.21 -3.27 10.50
C ILE A 506 -16.25 -3.99 11.33
N VAL A 507 -16.88 -3.27 12.25
CA VAL A 507 -17.78 -3.81 13.27
C VAL A 507 -19.06 -2.99 13.31
N ASP A 508 -20.21 -3.66 13.26
CA ASP A 508 -21.52 -3.07 13.56
C ASP A 508 -21.78 -3.12 15.07
N ASN A 509 -21.91 -1.96 15.71
CA ASN A 509 -22.18 -1.85 17.15
C ASN A 509 -23.63 -2.12 17.51
N ARG A 510 -24.51 -2.33 16.55
CA ARG A 510 -25.96 -2.57 16.73
C ARG A 510 -26.67 -1.45 17.49
N ASP A 511 -26.24 -0.22 17.32
CA ASP A 511 -26.80 0.97 17.97
C ASP A 511 -26.86 2.19 17.04
N GLY A 512 -26.71 1.95 15.73
CA GLY A 512 -26.66 2.98 14.70
C GLY A 512 -25.25 3.55 14.48
N THR A 513 -24.22 2.90 15.06
CA THR A 513 -22.81 3.26 14.79
C THR A 513 -22.01 2.06 14.30
N LEU A 514 -20.94 2.35 13.58
CA LEU A 514 -19.87 1.41 13.23
C LEU A 514 -18.63 1.74 14.04
N SER A 515 -17.80 0.72 14.31
CA SER A 515 -16.41 0.88 14.72
C SER A 515 -15.50 0.31 13.65
N VAL A 516 -14.48 1.06 13.22
CA VAL A 516 -13.34 0.56 12.47
C VAL A 516 -12.18 0.44 13.42
N PHE A 517 -11.72 -0.79 13.66
CA PHE A 517 -10.52 -1.03 14.45
C PHE A 517 -9.30 -1.09 13.53
N GLY A 518 -8.28 -0.32 13.85
CA GLY A 518 -6.97 -0.44 13.25
C GLY A 518 -6.00 -0.99 14.29
N THR A 519 -5.44 -2.18 14.06
CA THR A 519 -4.46 -2.80 14.95
C THR A 519 -3.14 -2.94 14.22
N THR A 520 -2.08 -2.29 14.68
CA THR A 520 -0.74 -2.41 14.09
C THR A 520 -0.11 -3.75 14.43
N VAL A 521 0.70 -4.27 13.51
CA VAL A 521 1.31 -5.61 13.57
C VAL A 521 2.80 -5.49 13.27
N GLU A 522 3.64 -5.99 14.18
CA GLU A 522 5.08 -6.14 13.96
C GLU A 522 5.37 -7.40 13.15
N HIS A 523 6.33 -7.40 12.23
CA HIS A 523 6.73 -8.63 11.54
C HIS A 523 7.35 -9.67 12.51
N ALA A 524 7.49 -10.93 12.08
CA ALA A 524 7.78 -12.08 12.96
C ALA A 524 9.21 -12.11 13.55
N ALA A 525 10.14 -11.33 13.00
CA ALA A 525 11.51 -11.34 13.49
C ALA A 525 11.64 -10.81 14.93
N SER A 526 12.64 -11.31 15.63
CA SER A 526 13.00 -10.85 16.98
C SER A 526 13.33 -9.35 16.98
N PRO A 527 13.08 -8.61 18.06
CA PRO A 527 13.64 -7.26 18.20
C PRO A 527 15.17 -7.27 18.37
N THR A 528 15.76 -8.40 18.78
CA THR A 528 17.21 -8.52 18.96
C THR A 528 17.86 -9.11 17.72
N THR A 529 18.96 -8.50 17.29
CA THR A 529 19.78 -8.97 16.17
C THR A 529 20.87 -9.92 16.64
N ALA A 530 21.38 -10.74 15.72
CA ALA A 530 22.53 -11.61 15.94
C ALA A 530 23.55 -11.41 14.82
N VAL A 531 24.82 -11.23 15.20
CA VAL A 531 25.94 -11.21 14.24
C VAL A 531 26.02 -12.60 13.58
N GLY A 532 26.18 -12.63 12.26
CA GLY A 532 26.23 -13.86 11.48
C GLY A 532 24.87 -14.51 11.23
N ALA A 533 23.77 -13.80 11.46
CA ALA A 533 22.45 -14.26 11.03
C ALA A 533 22.38 -14.38 9.50
N THR A 534 21.92 -15.54 9.01
CA THR A 534 21.80 -15.84 7.57
C THR A 534 20.40 -16.31 7.20
N ASP A 535 19.54 -16.53 8.19
CA ASP A 535 18.14 -16.90 7.92
C ASP A 535 17.26 -15.66 7.77
N VAL A 536 16.12 -15.83 7.11
CA VAL A 536 15.19 -14.74 6.78
C VAL A 536 14.76 -13.92 7.99
N LEU A 537 14.47 -14.54 9.14
CA LEU A 537 14.03 -13.81 10.32
C LEU A 537 15.18 -13.04 10.98
N GLY A 538 16.38 -13.59 10.99
CA GLY A 538 17.58 -12.91 11.47
C GLY A 538 17.92 -11.70 10.62
N LEU A 539 17.84 -11.82 9.30
CA LEU A 539 18.04 -10.71 8.35
C LEU A 539 16.96 -9.63 8.49
N ALA A 540 15.68 -10.02 8.66
CA ALA A 540 14.60 -9.07 8.92
C ALA A 540 14.76 -8.36 10.28
N ALA A 541 15.31 -9.01 11.31
CA ALA A 541 15.64 -8.37 12.58
C ALA A 541 16.72 -7.31 12.42
N ILE A 542 17.75 -7.60 11.62
CA ILE A 542 18.81 -6.64 11.28
C ILE A 542 18.20 -5.45 10.53
N SER A 543 17.37 -5.69 9.52
CA SER A 543 16.69 -4.63 8.76
C SER A 543 15.92 -3.67 9.67
N ARG A 544 15.10 -4.20 10.60
CA ARG A 544 14.34 -3.37 11.56
C ARG A 544 15.26 -2.53 12.44
N GLU A 545 16.36 -3.10 12.91
CA GLU A 545 17.29 -2.36 13.76
C GLU A 545 18.03 -1.27 12.98
N LEU A 546 18.45 -1.54 11.74
CA LEU A 546 19.07 -0.54 10.87
C LEU A 546 18.08 0.60 10.57
N SER A 547 16.85 0.28 10.17
CA SER A 547 15.81 1.28 9.88
C SER A 547 15.46 2.15 11.09
N ALA A 548 15.48 1.58 12.30
CA ALA A 548 15.29 2.34 13.55
C ALA A 548 16.45 3.26 13.92
N ASN A 549 17.57 3.16 13.23
CA ASN A 549 18.77 3.97 13.42
C ASN A 549 19.11 4.82 12.17
N ASP A 550 18.31 4.72 11.13
CA ASP A 550 18.47 5.57 9.97
C ASP A 550 18.21 7.03 10.36
N TYR A 551 19.27 7.84 10.28
CA TYR A 551 19.23 9.25 10.70
C TYR A 551 18.41 10.13 9.76
N GLN A 552 18.10 9.63 8.59
CA GLN A 552 17.37 10.34 7.53
C GLN A 552 15.84 10.22 7.71
N VAL A 553 15.39 9.23 8.46
CA VAL A 553 13.96 8.96 8.68
C VAL A 553 13.50 9.61 9.98
N GLY A 554 12.39 10.32 9.93
CA GLY A 554 11.72 10.87 11.11
C GLY A 554 11.01 9.79 11.91
N LEU A 555 11.73 9.05 12.76
CA LEU A 555 11.22 7.87 13.49
C LEU A 555 9.90 8.12 14.22
N ALA A 556 9.75 9.28 14.87
CA ALA A 556 8.54 9.61 15.61
C ALA A 556 7.35 9.84 14.67
N THR A 557 7.57 10.45 13.50
CA THR A 557 6.55 10.66 12.48
C THR A 557 6.11 9.35 11.88
N ALA A 558 7.06 8.51 11.46
CA ALA A 558 6.77 7.20 10.85
C ALA A 558 6.00 6.26 11.80
N LEU A 559 6.40 6.21 13.07
CA LEU A 559 5.70 5.42 14.09
C LEU A 559 4.28 5.95 14.37
N GLY A 560 4.07 7.25 14.28
CA GLY A 560 2.84 7.93 14.66
C GLY A 560 2.60 8.00 16.18
N THR A 561 1.69 8.87 16.61
CA THR A 561 1.25 8.96 17.99
C THR A 561 0.28 7.80 18.34
N PRO A 562 -0.07 7.57 19.61
CA PRO A 562 -1.03 6.53 19.99
C PRO A 562 -2.36 6.61 19.23
N GLU A 563 -2.83 7.83 18.89
CA GLU A 563 -4.06 8.11 18.14
C GLU A 563 -3.99 7.68 16.67
N HIS A 564 -2.82 7.28 16.20
CA HIS A 564 -2.55 6.86 14.82
C HIS A 564 -2.20 5.37 14.69
N ARG A 565 -2.01 4.67 15.80
CA ARG A 565 -1.57 3.26 15.84
C ARG A 565 -2.73 2.31 16.09
N ASN A 566 -2.94 1.88 17.34
CA ASN A 566 -4.08 1.04 17.70
C ASN A 566 -5.30 1.93 18.00
N VAL A 567 -6.31 1.87 17.14
CA VAL A 567 -7.46 2.78 17.19
C VAL A 567 -8.79 2.04 17.11
N GLU A 568 -9.80 2.56 17.79
CA GLU A 568 -11.21 2.31 17.52
C GLU A 568 -11.82 3.62 16.95
N LEU A 569 -12.22 3.59 15.70
CA LEU A 569 -12.73 4.73 14.95
C LEU A 569 -14.25 4.60 14.81
N LEU A 570 -15.01 5.44 15.51
CA LEU A 570 -16.46 5.43 15.46
C LEU A 570 -16.98 6.39 14.39
N LEU A 571 -18.04 5.95 13.71
CA LEU A 571 -18.82 6.75 12.76
C LEU A 571 -20.27 6.27 12.73
N ALA A 572 -21.17 7.07 12.14
CA ALA A 572 -22.56 6.66 11.95
C ALA A 572 -22.68 5.49 10.97
N ALA A 573 -23.51 4.52 11.26
CA ALA A 573 -23.88 3.49 10.28
C ALA A 573 -24.76 4.13 9.19
N PRO A 574 -24.38 4.05 7.90
CA PRO A 574 -25.13 4.72 6.82
C PRO A 574 -26.48 4.05 6.52
N PHE A 575 -26.64 2.78 6.88
CA PHE A 575 -27.83 1.96 6.72
C PHE A 575 -27.86 0.84 7.76
N ASP A 576 -28.91 0.01 7.78
CA ASP A 576 -28.95 -1.21 8.61
C ASP A 576 -28.07 -2.31 8.02
N VAL A 577 -26.82 -2.37 8.48
CA VAL A 577 -25.82 -3.35 8.01
C VAL A 577 -26.23 -4.78 8.36
N ALA A 578 -26.95 -4.96 9.47
CA ALA A 578 -27.46 -6.27 9.89
C ALA A 578 -28.46 -6.86 8.91
N GLY A 579 -29.35 -6.02 8.38
CA GLY A 579 -30.34 -6.45 7.37
C GLY A 579 -29.69 -6.92 6.07
N SER A 580 -28.53 -6.35 5.69
CA SER A 580 -27.80 -6.74 4.48
C SER A 580 -27.00 -8.03 4.62
N LEU A 581 -26.76 -8.54 5.83
CA LEU A 581 -26.09 -9.82 6.10
C LEU A 581 -27.02 -11.02 6.10
N SER A 582 -28.35 -10.83 5.94
CA SER A 582 -29.34 -11.93 5.99
C SER A 582 -29.23 -12.87 4.78
N PRO A 583 -29.38 -14.22 4.96
CA PRO A 583 -29.26 -15.20 3.87
C PRO A 583 -30.47 -15.15 2.92
N GLY A 584 -30.55 -14.19 2.06
CA GLY A 584 -31.57 -13.98 1.04
C GLY A 584 -31.16 -12.99 -0.03
N SER A 585 -30.10 -12.25 0.21
CA SER A 585 -29.51 -11.25 -0.70
C SER A 585 -28.16 -11.72 -1.29
N GLY A 586 -28.00 -13.03 -1.53
CA GLY A 586 -26.78 -13.55 -2.16
C GLY A 586 -26.59 -12.93 -3.53
N PRO A 587 -25.40 -12.44 -3.87
CA PRO A 587 -25.11 -11.95 -5.20
C PRO A 587 -25.20 -13.11 -6.17
N THR A 588 -26.10 -13.03 -7.14
CA THR A 588 -25.91 -13.77 -8.39
C THR A 588 -24.63 -13.24 -9.01
N ASN A 589 -23.66 -14.12 -9.15
CA ASN A 589 -22.42 -13.88 -9.86
C ASN A 589 -22.75 -13.48 -11.31
N ARG A 590 -23.00 -12.19 -11.55
CA ARG A 590 -23.06 -11.61 -12.89
C ARG A 590 -21.72 -10.99 -13.14
N GLY A 591 -20.92 -11.70 -13.91
CA GLY A 591 -19.70 -11.14 -14.49
C GLY A 591 -20.01 -9.77 -15.13
N ASN A 592 -19.10 -8.85 -15.00
CA ASN A 592 -19.13 -7.48 -15.52
C ASN A 592 -19.18 -7.38 -17.07
N SER A 593 -19.78 -8.36 -17.77
CA SER A 593 -19.79 -8.43 -19.24
C SER A 593 -20.87 -7.59 -19.93
N GLU A 594 -21.71 -6.82 -19.21
CA GLU A 594 -22.81 -6.05 -19.83
C GLU A 594 -22.66 -4.53 -19.80
N ALA A 595 -21.68 -3.94 -19.11
CA ALA A 595 -21.57 -2.48 -19.01
C ALA A 595 -20.74 -1.80 -20.11
N HIS A 596 -20.07 -2.55 -21.02
CA HIS A 596 -19.21 -1.99 -22.08
C HIS A 596 -19.73 -2.17 -23.50
N ARG A 597 -21.01 -2.49 -23.72
CA ARG A 597 -21.59 -2.65 -25.07
C ARG A 597 -22.44 -1.48 -25.57
N ALA A 598 -22.15 -0.26 -25.19
CA ALA A 598 -22.80 0.88 -25.77
C ALA A 598 -21.86 2.09 -25.78
N THR A 599 -21.01 2.21 -26.79
CA THR A 599 -20.62 3.44 -27.51
C THR A 599 -19.43 3.14 -28.45
N GLY A 600 -19.70 2.35 -29.48
CA GLY A 600 -18.91 2.41 -30.70
C GLY A 600 -19.55 3.44 -31.63
N ALA A 601 -19.10 4.69 -31.54
CA ALA A 601 -19.39 5.71 -32.55
C ALA A 601 -18.05 6.10 -33.18
N GLU A 602 -17.92 5.76 -34.45
CA GLU A 602 -16.87 6.23 -35.34
C GLU A 602 -16.62 7.75 -35.21
N LEU A 603 -15.38 8.12 -34.99
CA LEU A 603 -14.91 9.48 -35.23
C LEU A 603 -13.93 9.47 -36.40
N ALA A 604 -14.41 9.99 -37.51
CA ALA A 604 -13.66 10.21 -38.73
C ALA A 604 -12.50 11.19 -38.50
N ALA A 605 -11.36 10.86 -39.07
CA ALA A 605 -10.18 11.70 -39.15
C ALA A 605 -10.48 12.99 -39.99
N THR A 606 -10.26 14.16 -39.39
CA THR A 606 -9.97 15.38 -40.13
C THR A 606 -8.76 16.06 -39.51
N GLY A 607 -7.68 16.08 -40.28
CA GLY A 607 -6.47 16.79 -39.95
C GLY A 607 -6.66 18.31 -40.04
N GLY A 608 -5.96 19.03 -39.17
CA GLY A 608 -5.84 20.47 -39.20
C GLY A 608 -4.84 20.92 -38.15
N GLY A 609 -3.60 21.16 -38.55
CA GLY A 609 -2.56 21.71 -37.72
C GLY A 609 -2.83 23.16 -37.34
N LEU A 610 -2.49 23.53 -36.12
CA LEU A 610 -2.22 24.91 -35.73
C LEU A 610 -1.13 24.90 -34.63
N ASP A 611 -0.02 25.49 -35.03
CA ASP A 611 1.05 25.96 -34.14
C ASP A 611 0.50 26.99 -33.15
N VAL A 612 0.68 26.79 -31.85
CA VAL A 612 0.65 27.87 -30.86
C VAL A 612 1.70 27.64 -29.80
N GLY A 613 2.51 28.64 -29.61
CA GLY A 613 3.76 28.70 -28.91
C GLY A 613 3.73 28.41 -27.41
N PHE A 614 4.87 27.97 -26.96
CA PHE A 614 5.29 27.77 -25.57
C PHE A 614 5.31 29.07 -24.75
N GLY A 615 4.79 29.01 -23.58
CA GLY A 615 4.99 30.00 -22.53
C GLY A 615 3.95 29.87 -21.44
N LEU A 616 4.31 29.15 -20.34
CA LEU A 616 3.78 29.27 -18.97
C LEU A 616 3.99 27.92 -18.24
N GLY A 617 5.22 27.69 -17.75
CA GLY A 617 5.54 26.49 -16.99
C GLY A 617 6.39 26.72 -15.71
N ALA A 618 6.80 27.97 -15.45
CA ALA A 618 7.77 28.24 -14.36
C ALA A 618 7.15 28.69 -13.02
N ALA A 619 5.84 28.84 -12.93
CA ALA A 619 5.19 29.39 -11.73
C ALA A 619 4.63 28.34 -10.73
N ALA A 620 4.47 27.10 -11.15
CA ALA A 620 3.82 26.06 -10.31
C ALA A 620 4.78 25.37 -9.32
N LEU A 621 6.08 25.27 -9.65
CA LEU A 621 7.07 24.62 -8.77
C LEU A 621 7.40 25.40 -7.48
N GLY A 622 7.29 26.72 -7.50
CA GLY A 622 7.52 27.58 -6.32
C GLY A 622 6.44 27.48 -5.24
N ALA A 623 5.23 27.05 -5.62
CA ALA A 623 4.09 27.00 -4.69
C ALA A 623 4.04 25.71 -3.85
N ALA A 624 4.45 24.58 -4.40
CA ALA A 624 4.43 23.29 -3.68
C ALA A 624 5.50 23.23 -2.57
N LEU A 625 6.71 23.72 -2.84
CA LEU A 625 7.78 23.83 -1.84
C LEU A 625 7.47 24.88 -0.76
N ALA A 626 6.78 25.97 -1.11
CA ALA A 626 6.40 27.00 -0.15
C ALA A 626 5.24 26.57 0.78
N LEU A 627 4.37 25.69 0.33
CA LEU A 627 3.27 25.14 1.13
C LEU A 627 3.76 24.09 2.15
N ARG A 628 4.77 23.29 1.78
CA ARG A 628 5.40 22.34 2.72
C ARG A 628 6.09 23.07 3.88
N ARG A 629 6.87 24.12 3.59
CA ARG A 629 7.51 24.97 4.61
C ARG A 629 6.51 25.75 5.49
N ARG A 630 5.32 26.08 4.98
CA ARG A 630 4.27 26.77 5.79
C ARG A 630 3.49 25.82 6.69
N ARG A 631 3.38 24.51 6.37
CA ARG A 631 2.77 23.52 7.26
C ARG A 631 3.69 23.16 8.42
N GLU A 632 4.98 22.97 8.18
CA GLU A 632 5.97 22.70 9.24
C GLU A 632 6.09 23.85 10.26
N SER A 633 5.83 25.12 9.86
CA SER A 633 5.85 26.27 10.78
C SER A 633 4.52 26.54 11.50
N ALA A 634 3.43 25.87 11.15
CA ALA A 634 2.14 26.03 11.80
C ALA A 634 1.90 25.03 12.94
N ASP A 635 2.57 23.88 12.91
CA ASP A 635 2.48 22.87 13.98
C ASP A 635 3.37 23.18 15.20
N ASP A 636 4.34 24.10 15.08
CA ASP A 636 5.19 24.54 16.19
C ASP A 636 4.56 25.64 17.09
N CYS A 637 3.34 26.06 16.81
CA CYS A 637 2.68 27.15 17.57
C CYS A 637 1.48 26.73 18.44
N VAL A 638 1.27 25.41 18.64
CA VAL A 638 0.25 24.96 19.62
C VAL A 638 0.87 23.88 20.51
N SER A 639 1.57 24.34 21.53
CA SER A 639 1.91 23.58 22.73
C SER A 639 1.17 24.18 23.93
#